data_6b271c57b8e644b7ee7df0e4acfc7a22
#
_entry.id   6b271c57b8e644b7ee7df0e4acfc7a22
#
_cell.length_a   1.000
_cell.length_b   1.000
_cell.length_c   1.000
_cell.angle_alpha   90.00
_cell.angle_beta   90.00
_cell.angle_gamma   90.00
#
_symmetry.space_group_name_H-M   'P 1'
#
loop_
_entity.id
_entity.type
_entity.pdbx_description
1 polymer ?
#
loop_
_entity_poly.entity_id
_entity_poly.type
_entity_poly.pdbx_seq_one_letter_code
_entity_poly.pdbx_strand_id
1 'polypeptide(L)'
;MRKHWFEILLIAAVMTISAYAAFSDAQNLPNRWFTRDDAYYYFKVAQNISEGRGSTFDGINPTNGYHPLWLWINTPIFALARFDLILPLRILLLVMSGLSAATAILLYRLIGKVFAPAIGAIAAMYWAFSQEVLIQVYQQGLETGIAAFFIVLLVYKLYQFEKSWRNHPVTARQLAALGGIAVLVIFSRLDLVFLAGMAGIWIVFRKHAMRYLLPLDMVSIAVSALLAVIFFVTFKEYYKFSSLAVRLVALAWLIKLPAAYLFGLYQRASMRSLSRLLKRLAGFTLSVSAILGAALMLVSTMKRYDGFLATFLVNDLLLTLFLLSSYRLGIWGLRDGFQAAEDEPPPLKLLAIHWKTWLTEGAVYYGIVGGALAAYMLWNRFAFGTFSPVSGQIKRWWGSLDGKIYGGSAQNVLTFFGMDYRGEGNAWHPASNLLGGWARSLQAPGLSEDQRYLLLLAVFALVFYLLLWIDKHKAKNAIVQLGILPLFCAAWIQVLSYHITGYSAFKEWYWTTQLLTVVIVLSLIAGMLYQPLRRFPASQAALWLVALAVGLSMGASYWTYIQRTMPYGGPFAGAPYNDIAAFLETHTEPGSIIGMTGGGNAGYFITDRTIVNMDGLINSYEYFQLLKKGQAGAYLAKIGMDYLLANMNILNQLPYNGQYTPYIEWMDIRYGGKYLVRYHPTPQQ
;
A
#
# COMPACT_ATOMS: atom_id res chain seq x y z
N MET A 1 -9.42 27.98 23.65
CA MET A 1 -10.57 27.24 23.07
C MET A 1 -10.95 27.70 21.65
N ARG A 2 -11.09 28.99 21.32
CA ARG A 2 -11.49 29.46 19.99
C ARG A 2 -10.61 28.98 18.82
N LYS A 3 -9.32 28.65 19.03
CA LYS A 3 -8.38 28.27 17.95
C LYS A 3 -8.48 26.79 17.53
N HIS A 4 -9.06 25.92 18.36
CA HIS A 4 -9.09 24.46 18.14
C HIS A 4 -10.50 23.86 18.15
N TRP A 5 -11.55 24.72 18.02
CA TRP A 5 -12.94 24.28 18.11
C TRP A 5 -13.30 23.17 17.11
N PHE A 6 -12.81 23.28 15.86
CA PHE A 6 -13.08 22.29 14.82
C PHE A 6 -12.46 20.93 15.16
N GLU A 7 -11.21 20.95 15.63
CA GLU A 7 -10.49 19.73 16.01
C GLU A 7 -11.19 19.01 17.18
N ILE A 8 -11.62 19.79 18.18
CA ILE A 8 -12.34 19.26 19.35
C ILE A 8 -13.70 18.66 18.94
N LEU A 9 -14.47 19.36 18.10
CA LEU A 9 -15.75 18.85 17.60
C LEU A 9 -15.57 17.59 16.75
N LEU A 10 -14.55 17.55 15.90
CA LEU A 10 -14.25 16.39 15.07
C LEU A 10 -13.90 15.17 15.92
N ILE A 11 -13.00 15.34 16.92
CA ILE A 11 -12.67 14.25 17.85
C ILE A 11 -13.92 13.80 18.61
N ALA A 12 -14.69 14.72 19.16
CA ALA A 12 -15.89 14.39 19.92
C ALA A 12 -16.89 13.60 19.06
N ALA A 13 -17.15 14.05 17.82
CA ALA A 13 -18.05 13.36 16.91
C ALA A 13 -17.56 11.95 16.55
N VAL A 14 -16.30 11.81 16.16
CA VAL A 14 -15.72 10.51 15.82
C VAL A 14 -15.76 9.58 17.03
N MET A 15 -15.32 10.03 18.20
CA MET A 15 -15.26 9.16 19.38
C MET A 15 -16.64 8.82 19.94
N THR A 16 -17.63 9.71 19.85
CA THR A 16 -19.01 9.42 20.27
C THR A 16 -19.64 8.35 19.37
N ILE A 17 -19.53 8.49 18.05
CA ILE A 17 -20.04 7.51 17.10
C ILE A 17 -19.31 6.16 17.29
N SER A 18 -18.01 6.20 17.50
CA SER A 18 -17.20 5.00 17.70
C SER A 18 -17.48 4.32 19.05
N ALA A 19 -17.76 5.08 20.09
CA ALA A 19 -18.21 4.52 21.37
C ALA A 19 -19.56 3.79 21.21
N TYR A 20 -20.52 4.39 20.48
CA TYR A 20 -21.76 3.69 20.13
C TYR A 20 -21.47 2.33 19.46
N ALA A 21 -20.61 2.31 18.42
CA ALA A 21 -20.27 1.07 17.73
C ALA A 21 -19.54 0.07 18.65
N ALA A 22 -18.57 0.54 19.44
CA ALA A 22 -17.77 -0.30 20.33
C ALA A 22 -18.60 -0.98 21.43
N PHE A 23 -19.63 -0.33 21.92
CA PHE A 23 -20.50 -0.85 22.98
C PHE A 23 -21.80 -1.48 22.46
N SER A 24 -21.98 -1.63 21.15
CA SER A 24 -23.07 -2.40 20.56
C SER A 24 -22.99 -3.88 20.92
N ASP A 25 -23.93 -4.69 20.45
CA ASP A 25 -23.95 -6.13 20.71
C ASP A 25 -22.61 -6.78 20.33
N ALA A 26 -22.09 -7.61 21.22
CA ALA A 26 -20.76 -8.21 21.11
C ALA A 26 -20.53 -8.93 19.78
N GLN A 27 -21.57 -9.56 19.25
CA GLN A 27 -21.54 -10.29 17.98
C GLN A 27 -21.39 -9.42 16.74
N ASN A 28 -21.74 -8.13 16.82
CA ASN A 28 -21.50 -7.21 15.71
C ASN A 28 -20.02 -7.05 15.41
N LEU A 29 -19.14 -7.20 16.42
CA LEU A 29 -17.71 -7.05 16.25
C LEU A 29 -17.12 -8.10 15.29
N PRO A 30 -17.32 -9.42 15.50
CA PRO A 30 -16.82 -10.41 14.54
C PRO A 30 -17.66 -10.51 13.26
N ASN A 31 -18.99 -10.34 13.34
CA ASN A 31 -19.86 -10.65 12.20
C ASN A 31 -20.08 -9.47 11.24
N ARG A 32 -19.84 -8.23 11.69
CA ARG A 32 -20.16 -7.03 10.90
C ARG A 32 -19.04 -6.00 10.87
N TRP A 33 -18.16 -5.97 11.87
CA TRP A 33 -17.07 -4.99 11.93
C TRP A 33 -15.75 -5.61 11.48
N PHE A 34 -15.13 -6.46 12.29
CA PHE A 34 -13.88 -7.15 11.95
C PHE A 34 -14.18 -8.43 11.17
N THR A 35 -14.70 -8.29 9.96
CA THR A 35 -15.15 -9.43 9.15
C THR A 35 -14.03 -10.14 8.40
N ARG A 36 -12.82 -9.56 8.37
CA ARG A 36 -11.70 -10.14 7.63
C ARG A 36 -10.90 -11.10 8.48
N ASP A 37 -10.69 -12.27 7.95
CA ASP A 37 -9.91 -13.35 8.57
C ASP A 37 -8.48 -12.93 8.91
N ASP A 38 -7.85 -12.13 8.03
CA ASP A 38 -6.49 -11.60 8.19
C ASP A 38 -6.30 -10.77 9.48
N ALA A 39 -7.34 -10.09 9.99
CA ALA A 39 -7.26 -9.34 11.24
C ALA A 39 -7.04 -10.26 12.44
N TYR A 40 -7.71 -11.40 12.43
CA TYR A 40 -7.62 -12.37 13.52
C TYR A 40 -6.27 -13.09 13.57
N TYR A 41 -5.50 -13.08 12.49
CA TYR A 41 -4.10 -13.50 12.54
C TYR A 41 -3.29 -12.64 13.50
N TYR A 42 -3.45 -11.31 13.44
CA TYR A 42 -2.83 -10.40 14.41
C TYR A 42 -3.35 -10.60 15.82
N PHE A 43 -4.67 -10.73 15.96
CA PHE A 43 -5.33 -10.86 17.26
C PHE A 43 -4.89 -12.14 17.97
N LYS A 44 -4.89 -13.27 17.27
CA LYS A 44 -4.47 -14.55 17.84
C LYS A 44 -2.97 -14.58 18.18
N VAL A 45 -2.12 -14.07 17.30
CA VAL A 45 -0.67 -13.97 17.60
C VAL A 45 -0.42 -13.03 18.78
N ALA A 46 -1.11 -11.90 18.87
CA ALA A 46 -1.01 -10.97 20.00
C ALA A 46 -1.47 -11.64 21.32
N GLN A 47 -2.58 -12.41 21.27
CA GLN A 47 -3.06 -13.22 22.38
C GLN A 47 -2.00 -14.24 22.82
N ASN A 48 -1.47 -15.02 21.90
CA ASN A 48 -0.46 -16.04 22.19
C ASN A 48 0.83 -15.45 22.78
N ILE A 49 1.30 -14.30 22.26
CA ILE A 49 2.44 -13.58 22.85
C ILE A 49 2.11 -13.14 24.29
N SER A 50 0.92 -12.58 24.53
CA SER A 50 0.51 -12.11 25.86
C SER A 50 0.35 -13.24 26.88
N GLU A 51 0.09 -14.45 26.42
CA GLU A 51 -0.03 -15.66 27.22
C GLU A 51 1.29 -16.44 27.35
N GLY A 52 2.39 -15.93 26.79
CA GLY A 52 3.71 -16.58 26.86
C GLY A 52 3.92 -17.73 25.88
N ARG A 53 3.02 -17.93 24.91
CA ARG A 53 3.13 -18.97 23.86
C ARG A 53 4.01 -18.53 22.68
N GLY A 54 4.62 -17.35 22.77
CA GLY A 54 5.51 -16.80 21.75
C GLY A 54 4.76 -16.26 20.51
N SER A 55 5.54 -15.89 19.49
CA SER A 55 4.99 -15.40 18.23
C SER A 55 4.50 -16.57 17.36
N THR A 56 3.32 -17.08 17.69
CA THR A 56 2.66 -18.22 17.04
C THR A 56 1.19 -17.91 16.80
N PHE A 57 0.59 -18.47 15.75
CA PHE A 57 -0.86 -18.44 15.55
C PHE A 57 -1.54 -19.61 16.26
N ASP A 58 -0.94 -20.78 16.19
CA ASP A 58 -1.47 -22.06 16.67
C ASP A 58 -0.82 -22.55 18.00
N GLY A 59 0.12 -21.80 18.54
CA GLY A 59 0.91 -22.23 19.72
C GLY A 59 2.01 -23.24 19.41
N ILE A 60 2.14 -23.70 18.16
CA ILE A 60 3.08 -24.74 17.71
C ILE A 60 4.13 -24.13 16.77
N ASN A 61 3.70 -23.39 15.76
CA ASN A 61 4.51 -22.93 14.65
C ASN A 61 4.93 -21.47 14.81
N PRO A 62 6.25 -21.17 15.01
CA PRO A 62 6.72 -19.79 15.08
C PRO A 62 6.48 -19.03 13.77
N THR A 63 5.88 -17.84 13.84
CA THR A 63 5.54 -17.06 12.65
C THR A 63 5.94 -15.59 12.76
N ASN A 64 6.28 -15.00 11.59
CA ASN A 64 6.48 -13.56 11.39
C ASN A 64 5.58 -13.02 10.26
N GLY A 65 4.46 -13.67 9.99
CA GLY A 65 3.55 -13.36 8.87
C GLY A 65 2.76 -12.05 9.01
N TYR A 66 3.25 -11.05 9.74
CA TYR A 66 2.57 -9.82 10.12
C TYR A 66 3.45 -8.57 9.94
N HIS A 67 2.86 -7.38 10.01
CA HIS A 67 3.58 -6.10 10.11
C HIS A 67 3.88 -5.76 11.57
N PRO A 68 5.15 -5.44 11.92
CA PRO A 68 5.59 -5.46 13.33
C PRO A 68 4.91 -4.40 14.20
N LEU A 69 4.73 -3.16 13.73
CA LEU A 69 4.23 -2.08 14.57
C LEU A 69 2.78 -2.31 15.01
N TRP A 70 1.94 -2.86 14.12
CA TRP A 70 0.56 -3.17 14.46
C TRP A 70 0.46 -4.31 15.47
N LEU A 71 1.27 -5.36 15.34
CA LEU A 71 1.34 -6.41 16.33
C LEU A 71 1.79 -5.88 17.69
N TRP A 72 2.79 -5.01 17.72
CA TRP A 72 3.26 -4.40 18.99
C TRP A 72 2.19 -3.57 19.68
N ILE A 73 1.28 -2.94 18.96
CA ILE A 73 0.13 -2.23 19.53
C ILE A 73 -0.95 -3.20 20.01
N ASN A 74 -1.20 -4.27 19.26
CA ASN A 74 -2.18 -5.27 19.66
C ASN A 74 -1.76 -6.02 20.94
N THR A 75 -0.52 -6.43 21.05
CA THR A 75 -0.03 -7.26 22.15
C THR A 75 -0.38 -6.72 23.55
N PRO A 76 -0.13 -5.44 23.93
CA PRO A 76 -0.55 -4.93 25.24
C PRO A 76 -2.07 -4.86 25.42
N ILE A 77 -2.84 -4.65 24.34
CA ILE A 77 -4.32 -4.63 24.41
C ILE A 77 -4.82 -6.02 24.79
N PHE A 78 -4.29 -7.07 24.17
CA PHE A 78 -4.64 -8.45 24.47
C PHE A 78 -4.12 -8.89 25.84
N ALA A 79 -2.97 -8.39 26.28
CA ALA A 79 -2.46 -8.63 27.62
C ALA A 79 -3.35 -8.03 28.73
N LEU A 80 -3.86 -6.81 28.50
CA LEU A 80 -4.77 -6.13 29.44
C LEU A 80 -6.17 -6.75 29.49
N ALA A 81 -6.65 -7.23 28.35
CA ALA A 81 -7.98 -7.84 28.21
C ALA A 81 -7.93 -9.38 28.25
N ARG A 82 -6.96 -9.94 28.95
CA ARG A 82 -6.71 -11.38 29.06
C ARG A 82 -7.98 -12.14 29.46
N PHE A 83 -8.24 -13.25 28.80
CA PHE A 83 -9.42 -14.13 28.98
C PHE A 83 -10.75 -13.57 28.44
N ASP A 84 -10.82 -12.34 27.93
CA ASP A 84 -12.00 -11.81 27.25
C ASP A 84 -11.73 -11.75 25.74
N LEU A 85 -12.63 -12.35 24.96
CA LEU A 85 -12.51 -12.38 23.50
C LEU A 85 -13.10 -11.14 22.83
N ILE A 86 -13.95 -10.38 23.52
CA ILE A 86 -14.67 -9.23 22.97
C ILE A 86 -14.07 -7.89 23.40
N LEU A 87 -13.63 -7.78 24.65
CA LEU A 87 -13.05 -6.54 25.18
C LEU A 87 -11.86 -6.03 24.34
N PRO A 88 -10.89 -6.88 23.89
CA PRO A 88 -9.82 -6.42 23.02
C PRO A 88 -10.34 -5.83 21.71
N LEU A 89 -11.37 -6.42 21.13
CA LEU A 89 -11.98 -5.94 19.88
C LEU A 89 -12.63 -4.56 20.05
N ARG A 90 -13.31 -4.32 21.18
CA ARG A 90 -13.85 -3.00 21.56
C ARG A 90 -12.75 -1.95 21.70
N ILE A 91 -11.67 -2.29 22.40
CA ILE A 91 -10.52 -1.40 22.57
C ILE A 91 -9.88 -1.10 21.22
N LEU A 92 -9.69 -2.11 20.35
CA LEU A 92 -9.13 -1.94 19.01
C LEU A 92 -9.99 -1.02 18.13
N LEU A 93 -11.32 -1.18 18.16
CA LEU A 93 -12.22 -0.27 17.45
C LEU A 93 -12.01 1.18 17.89
N LEU A 94 -11.92 1.44 19.20
CA LEU A 94 -11.68 2.79 19.72
C LEU A 94 -10.28 3.31 19.35
N VAL A 95 -9.25 2.47 19.39
CA VAL A 95 -7.88 2.83 18.97
C VAL A 95 -7.86 3.20 17.48
N MET A 96 -8.49 2.39 16.63
CA MET A 96 -8.59 2.68 15.19
C MET A 96 -9.35 3.98 14.91
N SER A 97 -10.40 4.26 15.67
CA SER A 97 -11.15 5.51 15.59
C SER A 97 -10.33 6.73 16.05
N GLY A 98 -9.54 6.56 17.10
CA GLY A 98 -8.58 7.58 17.53
C GLY A 98 -7.51 7.88 16.47
N LEU A 99 -7.00 6.85 15.78
CA LEU A 99 -6.09 7.00 14.64
C LEU A 99 -6.78 7.71 13.47
N SER A 100 -8.05 7.41 13.19
CA SER A 100 -8.85 8.11 12.16
C SER A 100 -8.97 9.60 12.48
N ALA A 101 -9.38 9.96 13.70
CA ALA A 101 -9.48 11.35 14.13
C ALA A 101 -8.12 12.07 14.07
N ALA A 102 -7.05 11.44 14.53
CA ALA A 102 -5.71 12.02 14.49
C ALA A 102 -5.23 12.25 13.05
N THR A 103 -5.48 11.32 12.15
CA THR A 103 -5.17 11.45 10.71
C THR A 103 -5.96 12.59 10.09
N ALA A 104 -7.26 12.67 10.36
CA ALA A 104 -8.13 13.76 9.89
C ALA A 104 -7.66 15.13 10.38
N ILE A 105 -7.24 15.26 11.63
CA ILE A 105 -6.67 16.50 12.18
C ILE A 105 -5.37 16.89 11.48
N LEU A 106 -4.50 15.94 11.21
CA LEU A 106 -3.25 16.21 10.49
C LEU A 106 -3.53 16.69 9.07
N LEU A 107 -4.52 16.09 8.37
CA LEU A 107 -4.99 16.55 7.05
C LEU A 107 -5.57 17.95 7.14
N TYR A 108 -6.44 18.23 8.13
CA TYR A 108 -6.97 19.56 8.39
C TYR A 108 -5.88 20.61 8.53
N ARG A 109 -4.88 20.31 9.38
CA ARG A 109 -3.77 21.23 9.65
C ARG A 109 -2.87 21.42 8.43
N LEU A 110 -2.58 20.36 7.68
CA LEU A 110 -1.74 20.40 6.50
C LEU A 110 -2.40 21.22 5.39
N ILE A 111 -3.59 20.81 4.96
CA ILE A 111 -4.30 21.38 3.83
C ILE A 111 -4.80 22.80 4.16
N GLY A 112 -5.29 22.98 5.39
CA GLY A 112 -5.76 24.29 5.87
C GLY A 112 -4.66 25.35 5.93
N LYS A 113 -3.40 24.96 6.22
CA LYS A 113 -2.25 25.88 6.20
C LYS A 113 -1.74 26.19 4.80
N VAL A 114 -1.94 25.29 3.84
CA VAL A 114 -1.51 25.50 2.44
C VAL A 114 -2.52 26.33 1.68
N PHE A 115 -3.82 26.12 1.87
CA PHE A 115 -4.89 26.79 1.12
C PHE A 115 -5.81 27.64 2.01
N ALA A 116 -6.76 26.99 2.67
CA ALA A 116 -7.73 27.62 3.56
C ALA A 116 -8.24 26.61 4.60
N PRO A 117 -8.54 27.04 5.85
CA PRO A 117 -9.04 26.15 6.88
C PRO A 117 -10.28 25.34 6.47
N ALA A 118 -11.22 25.95 5.72
CA ALA A 118 -12.42 25.26 5.27
C ALA A 118 -12.13 24.11 4.27
N ILE A 119 -11.13 24.24 3.37
CA ILE A 119 -10.70 23.14 2.49
C ILE A 119 -10.09 22.01 3.33
N GLY A 120 -9.27 22.38 4.32
CA GLY A 120 -8.75 21.40 5.28
C GLY A 120 -9.86 20.69 6.06
N ALA A 121 -10.93 21.41 6.43
CA ALA A 121 -12.09 20.84 7.12
C ALA A 121 -12.84 19.83 6.22
N ILE A 122 -13.05 20.15 4.94
CA ILE A 122 -13.68 19.23 3.98
C ILE A 122 -12.87 17.94 3.87
N ALA A 123 -11.54 18.04 3.70
CA ALA A 123 -10.67 16.86 3.60
C ALA A 123 -10.66 16.02 4.89
N ALA A 124 -10.66 16.68 6.05
CA ALA A 124 -10.72 16.01 7.34
C ALA A 124 -12.05 15.30 7.58
N MET A 125 -13.17 15.94 7.22
CA MET A 125 -14.51 15.34 7.34
C MET A 125 -14.70 14.19 6.36
N TYR A 126 -14.18 14.33 5.12
CA TYR A 126 -14.14 13.21 4.19
C TYR A 126 -13.39 12.03 4.79
N TRP A 127 -12.19 12.25 5.34
CA TRP A 127 -11.40 11.19 5.96
C TRP A 127 -12.11 10.54 7.14
N ALA A 128 -12.72 11.33 8.01
CA ALA A 128 -13.34 10.83 9.24
C ALA A 128 -14.71 10.18 9.04
N PHE A 129 -15.49 10.62 8.02
CA PHE A 129 -16.90 10.23 7.86
C PHE A 129 -17.21 9.58 6.49
N SER A 130 -16.21 9.31 5.66
CA SER A 130 -16.42 8.50 4.45
C SER A 130 -16.56 7.04 4.81
N GLN A 131 -17.65 6.38 4.38
CA GLN A 131 -17.81 4.93 4.49
C GLN A 131 -16.68 4.18 3.78
N GLU A 132 -16.24 4.68 2.65
CA GLU A 132 -15.16 4.12 1.86
C GLU A 132 -13.84 4.09 2.65
N VAL A 133 -13.47 5.21 3.30
CA VAL A 133 -12.28 5.28 4.18
C VAL A 133 -12.46 4.37 5.39
N LEU A 134 -13.66 4.35 5.99
CA LEU A 134 -13.93 3.46 7.12
C LEU A 134 -13.71 2.00 6.75
N ILE A 135 -14.38 1.53 5.68
CA ILE A 135 -14.35 0.13 5.25
C ILE A 135 -12.92 -0.30 4.87
N GLN A 136 -12.19 0.54 4.14
CA GLN A 136 -10.85 0.17 3.64
C GLN A 136 -9.74 0.30 4.66
N VAL A 137 -9.84 1.28 5.56
CA VAL A 137 -8.71 1.65 6.41
C VAL A 137 -8.91 1.23 7.85
N TYR A 138 -10.11 1.35 8.41
CA TYR A 138 -10.33 1.23 9.85
C TYR A 138 -11.18 0.05 10.28
N GLN A 139 -12.20 -0.33 9.50
CA GLN A 139 -13.13 -1.40 9.87
C GLN A 139 -12.50 -2.79 9.78
N GLN A 140 -11.44 -2.95 9.00
CA GLN A 140 -10.81 -4.24 8.79
C GLN A 140 -10.00 -4.77 9.99
N GLY A 141 -9.66 -3.92 10.97
CA GLY A 141 -8.82 -4.34 12.10
C GLY A 141 -7.34 -4.58 11.76
N LEU A 142 -6.93 -4.17 10.56
CA LEU A 142 -5.58 -4.34 10.04
C LEU A 142 -4.69 -3.11 10.29
N GLU A 143 -3.44 -3.22 9.94
CA GLU A 143 -2.41 -2.19 10.10
C GLU A 143 -2.64 -0.90 9.31
N THR A 144 -3.64 -0.86 8.44
CA THR A 144 -3.92 0.26 7.53
C THR A 144 -4.22 1.57 8.22
N GLY A 145 -4.90 1.54 9.37
CA GLY A 145 -5.21 2.73 10.15
C GLY A 145 -3.97 3.41 10.71
N ILE A 146 -3.05 2.63 11.28
CA ILE A 146 -1.78 3.16 11.78
C ILE A 146 -0.86 3.59 10.64
N ALA A 147 -0.89 2.89 9.50
CA ALA A 147 -0.14 3.27 8.31
C ALA A 147 -0.62 4.63 7.79
N ALA A 148 -1.93 4.84 7.66
CA ALA A 148 -2.49 6.13 7.24
C ALA A 148 -2.03 7.27 8.16
N PHE A 149 -2.07 7.06 9.47
CA PHE A 149 -1.62 8.05 10.44
C PHE A 149 -0.14 8.42 10.24
N PHE A 150 0.76 7.44 10.14
CA PHE A 150 2.19 7.73 9.99
C PHE A 150 2.54 8.28 8.60
N ILE A 151 1.85 7.89 7.53
CA ILE A 151 2.00 8.51 6.21
C ILE A 151 1.69 10.01 6.30
N VAL A 152 0.52 10.37 6.85
CA VAL A 152 0.12 11.78 6.95
C VAL A 152 1.01 12.55 7.92
N LEU A 153 1.46 11.92 9.02
CA LEU A 153 2.42 12.52 9.94
C LEU A 153 3.76 12.81 9.23
N LEU A 154 4.27 11.87 8.43
CA LEU A 154 5.49 12.09 7.64
C LEU A 154 5.31 13.26 6.67
N VAL A 155 4.20 13.29 5.91
CA VAL A 155 3.92 14.39 4.98
C VAL A 155 3.79 15.72 5.71
N TYR A 156 3.12 15.75 6.87
CA TYR A 156 3.04 16.95 7.70
C TYR A 156 4.40 17.42 8.23
N LYS A 157 5.27 16.49 8.59
CA LYS A 157 6.65 16.80 9.01
C LYS A 157 7.52 17.24 7.84
N LEU A 158 7.33 16.70 6.65
CA LEU A 158 7.97 17.21 5.43
C LEU A 158 7.55 18.65 5.13
N TYR A 159 6.25 18.98 5.33
CA TYR A 159 5.76 20.36 5.24
C TYR A 159 6.47 21.29 6.25
N GLN A 160 6.61 20.87 7.50
CA GLN A 160 7.32 21.65 8.52
C GLN A 160 8.81 21.80 8.17
N PHE A 161 9.44 20.74 7.71
CA PHE A 161 10.82 20.75 7.23
C PHE A 161 11.02 21.70 6.06
N GLU A 162 10.07 21.69 5.08
CA GLU A 162 10.13 22.59 3.90
C GLU A 162 10.10 24.07 4.30
N LYS A 163 9.39 24.44 5.32
CA LYS A 163 9.41 25.80 5.88
C LYS A 163 10.67 26.11 6.69
N SER A 164 11.21 25.12 7.39
CA SER A 164 12.35 25.31 8.28
C SER A 164 13.66 25.51 7.51
N TRP A 165 13.98 24.60 6.56
CA TRP A 165 15.28 24.58 5.91
C TRP A 165 15.56 25.81 5.02
N ARG A 166 14.53 26.55 4.61
CA ARG A 166 14.65 27.78 3.84
C ARG A 166 15.20 28.95 4.68
N ASN A 167 14.94 28.92 5.98
CA ASN A 167 15.27 30.00 6.90
C ASN A 167 16.37 29.64 7.90
N HIS A 168 16.59 28.33 8.12
CA HIS A 168 17.54 27.82 9.11
C HIS A 168 18.37 26.67 8.53
N PRO A 169 19.62 26.50 8.97
CA PRO A 169 20.43 25.35 8.59
C PRO A 169 19.78 24.04 9.07
N VAL A 170 19.90 23.01 8.27
CA VAL A 170 19.38 21.67 8.60
C VAL A 170 20.29 21.03 9.64
N THR A 171 19.67 20.50 10.70
CA THR A 171 20.39 19.82 11.79
C THR A 171 20.27 18.30 11.68
N ALA A 172 21.28 17.57 12.18
CA ALA A 172 21.25 16.12 12.26
C ALA A 172 20.03 15.63 13.07
N ARG A 173 19.63 16.37 14.13
CA ARG A 173 18.44 16.05 14.94
C ARG A 173 17.13 16.09 14.11
N GLN A 174 17.00 17.07 13.21
CA GLN A 174 15.82 17.14 12.30
C GLN A 174 15.79 15.96 11.33
N LEU A 175 16.95 15.61 10.75
CA LEU A 175 17.05 14.46 9.85
C LEU A 175 16.80 13.15 10.58
N ALA A 176 17.33 13.00 11.79
CA ALA A 176 17.09 11.84 12.64
C ALA A 176 15.60 11.67 13.01
N ALA A 177 14.94 12.78 13.36
CA ALA A 177 13.50 12.74 13.67
C ALA A 177 12.66 12.33 12.45
N LEU A 178 13.00 12.84 11.24
CA LEU A 178 12.34 12.43 10.00
C LEU A 178 12.63 10.96 9.66
N GLY A 179 13.88 10.50 9.86
CA GLY A 179 14.25 9.10 9.71
C GLY A 179 13.49 8.19 10.67
N GLY A 180 13.36 8.60 11.93
CA GLY A 180 12.58 7.86 12.95
C GLY A 180 11.08 7.73 12.57
N ILE A 181 10.47 8.81 12.06
CA ILE A 181 9.09 8.74 11.55
C ILE A 181 9.01 7.82 10.32
N ALA A 182 9.98 7.86 9.43
CA ALA A 182 10.04 6.97 8.27
C ALA A 182 10.18 5.49 8.68
N VAL A 183 10.89 5.18 9.77
CA VAL A 183 10.92 3.84 10.37
C VAL A 183 9.53 3.42 10.84
N LEU A 184 8.79 4.29 11.52
CA LEU A 184 7.42 4.00 11.96
C LEU A 184 6.46 3.80 10.77
N VAL A 185 6.65 4.55 9.68
CA VAL A 185 5.94 4.32 8.41
C VAL A 185 6.22 2.91 7.89
N ILE A 186 7.49 2.50 7.79
CA ILE A 186 7.87 1.17 7.29
C ILE A 186 7.33 0.07 8.22
N PHE A 187 7.46 0.23 9.53
CA PHE A 187 7.03 -0.79 10.50
C PHE A 187 5.51 -0.88 10.63
N SER A 188 4.77 0.18 10.26
CA SER A 188 3.32 0.08 10.12
C SER A 188 2.95 -0.81 8.94
N ARG A 189 3.63 -0.67 7.79
CA ARG A 189 3.52 -1.54 6.61
C ARG A 189 4.86 -1.58 5.88
N LEU A 190 5.43 -2.76 5.73
CA LEU A 190 6.78 -2.92 5.17
C LEU A 190 6.90 -2.47 3.70
N ASP A 191 5.83 -2.52 2.94
CA ASP A 191 5.76 -2.02 1.56
C ASP A 191 5.85 -0.48 1.46
N LEU A 192 5.69 0.25 2.57
CA LEU A 192 5.91 1.70 2.65
C LEU A 192 7.39 2.10 2.66
N VAL A 193 8.32 1.16 2.54
CA VAL A 193 9.74 1.42 2.33
C VAL A 193 9.97 2.34 1.12
N PHE A 194 9.12 2.27 0.11
CA PHE A 194 9.18 3.17 -1.05
C PHE A 194 8.91 4.62 -0.67
N LEU A 195 7.94 4.88 0.20
CA LEU A 195 7.66 6.23 0.69
C LEU A 195 8.81 6.78 1.52
N ALA A 196 9.38 5.96 2.40
CA ALA A 196 10.55 6.34 3.18
C ALA A 196 11.76 6.67 2.28
N GLY A 197 12.00 5.85 1.24
CA GLY A 197 13.03 6.10 0.24
C GLY A 197 12.83 7.42 -0.51
N MET A 198 11.61 7.67 -1.01
CA MET A 198 11.26 8.91 -1.72
C MET A 198 11.34 10.15 -0.82
N ALA A 199 10.95 10.04 0.44
CA ALA A 199 11.08 11.13 1.41
C ALA A 199 12.57 11.47 1.65
N GLY A 200 13.45 10.48 1.72
CA GLY A 200 14.90 10.72 1.84
C GLY A 200 15.48 11.46 0.62
N ILE A 201 15.12 11.04 -0.60
CA ILE A 201 15.48 11.76 -1.84
C ILE A 201 15.00 13.21 -1.76
N TRP A 202 13.73 13.41 -1.36
CA TRP A 202 13.11 14.73 -1.21
C TRP A 202 13.86 15.64 -0.24
N ILE A 203 14.35 15.10 0.86
CA ILE A 203 15.08 15.81 1.91
C ILE A 203 16.50 16.13 1.47
N VAL A 204 17.26 15.13 1.02
CA VAL A 204 18.69 15.25 0.71
C VAL A 204 18.92 16.16 -0.49
N PHE A 205 18.12 16.02 -1.54
CA PHE A 205 18.28 16.82 -2.76
C PHE A 205 17.40 18.10 -2.80
N ARG A 206 16.95 18.59 -1.63
CA ARG A 206 16.01 19.74 -1.51
C ARG A 206 16.41 21.01 -2.29
N LYS A 207 17.70 21.25 -2.49
CA LYS A 207 18.23 22.43 -3.22
C LYS A 207 18.38 22.18 -4.73
N HIS A 208 18.21 20.94 -5.20
CA HIS A 208 18.47 20.53 -6.58
C HIS A 208 17.23 20.06 -7.30
N ALA A 209 17.26 20.12 -8.65
CA ALA A 209 16.20 19.58 -9.48
C ALA A 209 16.03 18.04 -9.31
N MET A 210 17.07 17.34 -8.85
CA MET A 210 17.02 15.91 -8.53
C MET A 210 15.85 15.54 -7.59
N ARG A 211 15.48 16.41 -6.64
CA ARG A 211 14.36 16.15 -5.74
C ARG A 211 13.04 15.89 -6.47
N TYR A 212 12.86 16.47 -7.65
CA TYR A 212 11.67 16.35 -8.47
C TYR A 212 11.83 15.28 -9.53
N LEU A 213 12.96 15.30 -10.24
CA LEU A 213 13.14 14.51 -11.46
C LEU A 213 13.57 13.07 -11.16
N LEU A 214 14.39 12.83 -10.13
CA LEU A 214 14.84 11.50 -9.78
C LEU A 214 13.70 10.56 -9.38
N PRO A 215 12.74 10.94 -8.50
CA PRO A 215 11.57 10.10 -8.23
C PRO A 215 10.71 9.79 -9.46
N LEU A 216 10.51 10.77 -10.35
CA LEU A 216 9.77 10.57 -11.60
C LEU A 216 10.51 9.65 -12.56
N ASP A 217 11.84 9.77 -12.66
CA ASP A 217 12.66 8.87 -13.46
C ASP A 217 12.62 7.44 -12.92
N MET A 218 12.65 7.25 -11.61
CA MET A 218 12.53 5.91 -11.01
C MET A 218 11.23 5.23 -11.41
N VAL A 219 10.10 5.94 -11.34
CA VAL A 219 8.80 5.42 -11.78
C VAL A 219 8.82 5.15 -13.30
N SER A 220 9.24 6.12 -14.11
CA SER A 220 9.22 6.02 -15.57
C SER A 220 10.10 4.89 -16.09
N ILE A 221 11.31 4.72 -15.53
CA ILE A 221 12.22 3.62 -15.90
C ILE A 221 11.65 2.27 -15.48
N ALA A 222 11.02 2.17 -14.31
CA ALA A 222 10.36 0.94 -13.90
C ALA A 222 9.20 0.58 -14.84
N VAL A 223 8.34 1.54 -15.15
CA VAL A 223 7.23 1.36 -16.12
C VAL A 223 7.77 0.95 -17.50
N SER A 224 8.82 1.61 -17.98
CA SER A 224 9.44 1.29 -19.28
C SER A 224 9.92 -0.16 -19.33
N ALA A 225 10.72 -0.58 -18.34
CA ALA A 225 11.26 -1.94 -18.27
C ALA A 225 10.15 -3.00 -18.14
N LEU A 226 9.11 -2.73 -17.35
CA LEU A 226 7.97 -3.64 -17.16
C LEU A 226 7.15 -3.78 -18.43
N LEU A 227 6.78 -2.67 -19.06
CA LEU A 227 6.03 -2.70 -20.33
C LEU A 227 6.84 -3.32 -21.48
N ALA A 228 8.17 -3.13 -21.50
CA ALA A 228 9.02 -3.79 -22.47
C ALA A 228 8.99 -5.32 -22.36
N VAL A 229 8.92 -5.87 -21.14
CA VAL A 229 8.70 -7.31 -20.90
C VAL A 229 7.28 -7.71 -21.34
N ILE A 230 6.25 -6.96 -20.94
CA ILE A 230 4.85 -7.26 -21.24
C ILE A 230 4.58 -7.26 -22.75
N PHE A 231 5.17 -6.34 -23.52
CA PHE A 231 5.02 -6.30 -24.96
C PHE A 231 5.64 -7.50 -25.69
N PHE A 232 6.58 -8.18 -25.05
CA PHE A 232 7.09 -9.46 -25.54
C PHE A 232 6.17 -10.64 -25.21
N VAL A 233 5.66 -10.71 -23.92
CA VAL A 233 4.99 -11.92 -23.41
C VAL A 233 3.49 -11.78 -23.21
N THR A 234 2.92 -10.60 -23.35
CA THR A 234 1.54 -10.23 -23.00
C THR A 234 1.26 -10.14 -21.49
N PHE A 235 0.16 -9.47 -21.11
CA PHE A 235 -0.26 -9.37 -19.71
C PHE A 235 -0.58 -10.74 -19.10
N LYS A 236 -1.17 -11.66 -19.85
CA LYS A 236 -1.58 -12.99 -19.36
C LYS A 236 -0.42 -13.87 -18.96
N GLU A 237 0.67 -13.84 -19.72
CA GLU A 237 1.85 -14.69 -19.52
C GLU A 237 2.95 -14.00 -18.64
N TYR A 238 2.77 -12.72 -18.31
CA TYR A 238 3.76 -11.92 -17.61
C TYR A 238 4.22 -12.53 -16.27
N TYR A 239 3.33 -13.21 -15.54
CA TYR A 239 3.66 -13.80 -14.25
C TYR A 239 4.83 -14.80 -14.33
N LYS A 240 5.01 -15.52 -15.44
CA LYS A 240 6.13 -16.44 -15.68
C LYS A 240 7.48 -15.71 -15.75
N PHE A 241 7.46 -14.43 -16.07
CA PHE A 241 8.65 -13.58 -16.21
C PHE A 241 8.84 -12.62 -15.02
N SER A 242 8.04 -12.72 -13.97
CA SER A 242 8.06 -11.80 -12.84
C SER A 242 9.44 -11.69 -12.18
N SER A 243 10.13 -12.80 -11.97
CA SER A 243 11.48 -12.82 -11.40
C SER A 243 12.53 -12.15 -12.31
N LEU A 244 12.39 -12.28 -13.63
CA LEU A 244 13.23 -11.61 -14.61
C LEU A 244 12.93 -10.10 -14.62
N ALA A 245 11.67 -9.72 -14.62
CA ALA A 245 11.23 -8.33 -14.63
C ALA A 245 11.77 -7.53 -13.42
N VAL A 246 11.75 -8.11 -12.21
CA VAL A 246 12.36 -7.50 -11.02
C VAL A 246 13.84 -7.19 -11.25
N ARG A 247 14.59 -8.15 -11.79
CA ARG A 247 16.03 -7.98 -12.07
C ARG A 247 16.28 -6.94 -13.15
N LEU A 248 15.44 -6.90 -14.19
CA LEU A 248 15.54 -5.91 -15.26
C LEU A 248 15.28 -4.49 -14.77
N VAL A 249 14.26 -4.28 -13.93
CA VAL A 249 14.00 -2.97 -13.31
C VAL A 249 15.18 -2.55 -12.44
N ALA A 250 15.72 -3.44 -11.61
CA ALA A 250 16.89 -3.13 -10.77
C ALA A 250 18.12 -2.76 -11.61
N LEU A 251 18.41 -3.53 -12.68
CA LEU A 251 19.50 -3.25 -13.59
C LEU A 251 19.29 -1.94 -14.35
N ALA A 252 18.06 -1.67 -14.81
CA ALA A 252 17.72 -0.43 -15.47
C ALA A 252 17.91 0.78 -14.55
N TRP A 253 17.52 0.70 -13.28
CA TRP A 253 17.81 1.78 -12.31
C TRP A 253 19.30 1.96 -12.10
N LEU A 254 20.06 0.87 -11.93
CA LEU A 254 21.51 0.92 -11.71
C LEU A 254 22.27 1.60 -12.87
N ILE A 255 21.82 1.39 -14.11
CA ILE A 255 22.47 1.97 -15.31
C ILE A 255 21.90 3.35 -15.62
N LYS A 256 20.56 3.48 -15.71
CA LYS A 256 19.92 4.69 -16.25
C LYS A 256 19.95 5.88 -15.30
N LEU A 257 19.80 5.67 -13.97
CA LEU A 257 19.76 6.81 -13.03
C LEU A 257 21.12 7.53 -12.92
N PRO A 258 22.28 6.85 -12.77
CA PRO A 258 23.58 7.52 -12.82
C PRO A 258 23.85 8.16 -14.19
N ALA A 259 23.51 7.48 -15.28
CA ALA A 259 23.67 8.03 -16.62
C ALA A 259 22.83 9.29 -16.81
N ALA A 260 21.57 9.33 -16.36
CA ALA A 260 20.73 10.52 -16.42
C ALA A 260 21.37 11.72 -15.69
N TYR A 261 22.05 11.46 -14.56
CA TYR A 261 22.84 12.48 -13.87
C TYR A 261 24.00 12.97 -14.73
N LEU A 262 24.80 12.07 -15.29
CA LEU A 262 25.98 12.39 -16.10
C LEU A 262 25.62 13.15 -17.39
N PHE A 263 24.48 12.79 -18.03
CA PHE A 263 23.94 13.52 -19.18
C PHE A 263 23.35 14.90 -18.82
N GLY A 264 23.35 15.26 -17.54
CA GLY A 264 22.85 16.55 -17.04
C GLY A 264 21.33 16.69 -17.13
N LEU A 265 20.58 15.57 -17.15
CA LEU A 265 19.12 15.59 -17.20
C LEU A 265 18.49 16.11 -15.89
N TYR A 266 19.24 16.18 -14.80
CA TYR A 266 18.84 16.77 -13.53
C TYR A 266 19.26 18.23 -13.34
N GLN A 267 19.86 18.84 -14.35
CA GLN A 267 20.21 20.26 -14.31
C GLN A 267 19.03 21.13 -14.79
N ARG A 268 18.75 22.21 -14.07
CA ARG A 268 17.75 23.20 -14.48
C ARG A 268 18.07 23.84 -15.85
N ALA A 269 19.35 23.99 -16.15
CA ALA A 269 19.84 24.49 -17.44
C ALA A 269 19.39 23.62 -18.63
N SER A 270 19.15 22.31 -18.43
CA SER A 270 18.64 21.41 -19.47
C SER A 270 17.21 21.77 -19.91
N MET A 271 16.42 22.38 -19.01
CA MET A 271 15.03 22.78 -19.26
C MET A 271 14.89 24.15 -19.93
N ARG A 272 15.98 24.90 -20.16
CA ARG A 272 15.92 26.22 -20.78
C ARG A 272 15.57 26.19 -22.27
N SER A 273 16.00 25.16 -22.99
CA SER A 273 15.80 25.00 -24.43
C SER A 273 15.25 23.61 -24.76
N LEU A 274 14.12 23.59 -25.47
CA LEU A 274 13.50 22.34 -25.90
C LEU A 274 14.43 21.49 -26.78
N SER A 275 15.13 22.12 -27.73
CA SER A 275 16.10 21.42 -28.58
C SER A 275 17.23 20.79 -27.76
N ARG A 276 17.77 21.51 -26.77
CA ARG A 276 18.81 20.97 -25.87
C ARG A 276 18.29 19.81 -25.05
N LEU A 277 17.08 19.92 -24.50
CA LEU A 277 16.45 18.86 -23.72
C LEU A 277 16.28 17.59 -24.58
N LEU A 278 15.69 17.73 -25.77
CA LEU A 278 15.45 16.59 -26.68
C LEU A 278 16.76 15.93 -27.16
N LYS A 279 17.79 16.73 -27.50
CA LYS A 279 19.11 16.18 -27.88
C LYS A 279 19.75 15.39 -26.74
N ARG A 280 19.68 15.91 -25.50
CA ARG A 280 20.21 15.20 -24.32
C ARG A 280 19.42 13.92 -24.03
N LEU A 281 18.10 13.95 -24.13
CA LEU A 281 17.26 12.76 -23.95
C LEU A 281 17.54 11.70 -25.02
N ALA A 282 17.66 12.08 -26.30
CA ALA A 282 17.97 11.13 -27.35
C ALA A 282 19.37 10.51 -27.16
N GLY A 283 20.39 11.34 -26.90
CA GLY A 283 21.74 10.85 -26.60
C GLY A 283 21.79 9.94 -25.38
N PHE A 284 21.09 10.32 -24.31
CA PHE A 284 20.95 9.50 -23.11
C PHE A 284 20.32 8.15 -23.41
N THR A 285 19.11 8.14 -24.02
CA THR A 285 18.37 6.89 -24.27
C THR A 285 19.13 5.94 -25.18
N LEU A 286 19.79 6.43 -26.24
CA LEU A 286 20.62 5.59 -27.11
C LEU A 286 21.82 4.99 -26.36
N SER A 287 22.55 5.83 -25.58
CA SER A 287 23.72 5.37 -24.84
C SER A 287 23.36 4.34 -23.76
N VAL A 288 22.29 4.59 -22.97
CA VAL A 288 21.90 3.65 -21.91
C VAL A 288 21.32 2.36 -22.47
N SER A 289 20.64 2.40 -23.62
CA SER A 289 20.16 1.17 -24.28
C SER A 289 21.30 0.32 -24.81
N ALA A 290 22.36 0.94 -25.34
CA ALA A 290 23.58 0.22 -25.75
C ALA A 290 24.29 -0.42 -24.54
N ILE A 291 24.46 0.33 -23.43
CA ILE A 291 25.05 -0.19 -22.19
C ILE A 291 24.22 -1.32 -21.60
N LEU A 292 22.91 -1.13 -21.54
CA LEU A 292 21.97 -2.14 -21.03
C LEU A 292 22.00 -3.40 -21.90
N GLY A 293 22.03 -3.23 -23.22
CA GLY A 293 22.16 -4.33 -24.19
C GLY A 293 23.46 -5.12 -23.98
N ALA A 294 24.59 -4.43 -23.86
CA ALA A 294 25.88 -5.07 -23.58
C ALA A 294 25.85 -5.83 -22.23
N ALA A 295 25.27 -5.23 -21.17
CA ALA A 295 25.13 -5.87 -19.87
C ALA A 295 24.26 -7.13 -19.95
N LEU A 296 23.14 -7.08 -20.70
CA LEU A 296 22.22 -8.21 -20.85
C LEU A 296 22.79 -9.34 -21.69
N MET A 297 23.66 -9.06 -22.67
CA MET A 297 24.36 -10.08 -23.43
C MET A 297 25.26 -10.98 -22.57
N LEU A 298 25.74 -10.45 -21.43
CA LEU A 298 26.55 -11.21 -20.47
C LEU A 298 25.68 -12.13 -19.59
N VAL A 299 24.36 -11.95 -19.56
CA VAL A 299 23.45 -12.72 -18.72
C VAL A 299 22.93 -13.94 -19.50
N SER A 300 23.37 -15.14 -19.13
CA SER A 300 23.02 -16.41 -19.83
C SER A 300 21.52 -16.67 -19.94
N THR A 301 20.71 -16.21 -18.97
CA THR A 301 19.25 -16.37 -18.99
C THR A 301 18.56 -15.62 -20.14
N MET A 302 19.20 -14.61 -20.71
CA MET A 302 18.65 -13.86 -21.86
C MET A 302 18.72 -14.63 -23.18
N LYS A 303 19.66 -15.58 -23.29
CA LYS A 303 19.82 -16.42 -24.47
C LYS A 303 18.75 -17.52 -24.58
N ARG A 304 17.97 -17.73 -23.53
CA ARG A 304 16.96 -18.79 -23.45
C ARG A 304 15.70 -18.51 -24.27
N TYR A 305 15.45 -17.23 -24.59
CA TYR A 305 14.22 -16.80 -25.31
C TYR A 305 14.62 -16.09 -26.58
N ASP A 306 14.36 -16.71 -27.73
CA ASP A 306 14.67 -16.13 -29.05
C ASP A 306 13.94 -14.80 -29.25
N GLY A 307 14.66 -13.80 -29.73
CA GLY A 307 14.10 -12.47 -29.98
C GLY A 307 13.84 -11.61 -28.75
N PHE A 308 13.88 -12.15 -27.50
CA PHE A 308 13.55 -11.39 -26.30
C PHE A 308 14.44 -10.15 -26.12
N LEU A 309 15.75 -10.32 -26.27
CA LEU A 309 16.70 -9.24 -26.02
C LEU A 309 16.47 -8.05 -26.95
N ALA A 310 16.32 -8.32 -28.27
CA ALA A 310 16.10 -7.27 -29.27
C ALA A 310 14.76 -6.55 -29.04
N THR A 311 13.68 -7.30 -28.84
CA THR A 311 12.34 -6.75 -28.59
C THR A 311 12.32 -5.94 -27.29
N PHE A 312 12.91 -6.46 -26.22
CA PHE A 312 13.02 -5.74 -24.94
C PHE A 312 13.77 -4.42 -25.10
N LEU A 313 14.95 -4.43 -25.74
CA LEU A 313 15.78 -3.22 -25.89
C LEU A 313 15.10 -2.16 -26.73
N VAL A 314 14.45 -2.53 -27.85
CA VAL A 314 13.71 -1.59 -28.69
C VAL A 314 12.53 -0.99 -27.95
N ASN A 315 11.72 -1.81 -27.29
CA ASN A 315 10.57 -1.31 -26.52
C ASN A 315 11.01 -0.46 -25.34
N ASP A 316 12.02 -0.89 -24.58
CA ASP A 316 12.53 -0.13 -23.45
C ASP A 316 13.15 1.21 -23.88
N LEU A 317 13.85 1.28 -25.01
CA LEU A 317 14.36 2.52 -25.59
C LEU A 317 13.23 3.49 -25.91
N LEU A 318 12.24 3.02 -26.69
CA LEU A 318 11.11 3.86 -27.12
C LEU A 318 10.26 4.33 -25.93
N LEU A 319 9.95 3.44 -25.00
CA LEU A 319 9.18 3.76 -23.79
C LEU A 319 9.95 4.69 -22.87
N THR A 320 11.25 4.46 -22.67
CA THR A 320 12.09 5.37 -21.86
C THR A 320 12.11 6.76 -22.47
N LEU A 321 12.36 6.88 -23.78
CA LEU A 321 12.34 8.16 -24.48
C LEU A 321 10.97 8.85 -24.34
N PHE A 322 9.88 8.12 -24.59
CA PHE A 322 8.51 8.63 -24.52
C PHE A 322 8.17 9.11 -23.10
N LEU A 323 8.34 8.26 -22.09
CA LEU A 323 7.95 8.57 -20.72
C LEU A 323 8.78 9.72 -20.13
N LEU A 324 10.13 9.67 -20.30
CA LEU A 324 10.99 10.74 -19.80
C LEU A 324 10.75 12.08 -20.52
N SER A 325 10.42 12.05 -21.82
CA SER A 325 10.08 13.26 -22.56
C SER A 325 8.73 13.82 -22.13
N SER A 326 7.70 12.97 -21.95
CA SER A 326 6.33 13.40 -21.71
C SER A 326 6.23 14.29 -20.46
N TYR A 327 6.69 13.83 -19.29
CA TYR A 327 6.59 14.64 -18.08
C TYR A 327 7.56 15.83 -18.07
N ARG A 328 8.75 15.69 -18.72
CA ARG A 328 9.70 16.82 -18.83
C ARG A 328 9.16 17.93 -19.73
N LEU A 329 8.45 17.59 -20.82
CA LEU A 329 7.73 18.56 -21.63
C LEU A 329 6.61 19.26 -20.86
N GLY A 330 5.88 18.51 -20.01
CA GLY A 330 4.91 19.10 -19.09
C GLY A 330 5.55 20.09 -18.14
N ILE A 331 6.67 19.72 -17.49
CA ILE A 331 7.44 20.63 -16.62
C ILE A 331 7.99 21.83 -17.42
N TRP A 332 8.45 21.61 -18.64
CA TRP A 332 8.93 22.69 -19.51
C TRP A 332 7.83 23.71 -19.83
N GLY A 333 6.60 23.27 -20.08
CA GLY A 333 5.45 24.15 -20.23
C GLY A 333 5.12 24.97 -18.97
N LEU A 334 5.48 24.46 -17.79
CA LEU A 334 5.35 25.13 -16.48
C LEU A 334 6.64 25.88 -16.06
N ARG A 335 7.60 26.05 -16.95
CA ARG A 335 8.97 26.53 -16.64
C ARG A 335 9.06 27.87 -15.90
N ASP A 336 8.12 28.79 -16.14
CA ASP A 336 8.11 30.09 -15.45
C ASP A 336 7.86 29.94 -13.94
N GLY A 337 7.18 28.87 -13.53
CA GLY A 337 7.06 28.48 -12.12
C GLY A 337 8.34 27.85 -11.56
N PHE A 338 9.24 27.37 -12.43
CA PHE A 338 10.54 26.75 -12.10
C PHE A 338 11.71 27.61 -12.55
N GLN A 339 11.74 28.90 -12.17
CA GLN A 339 12.78 29.85 -12.58
C GLN A 339 14.17 29.20 -12.61
N ALA A 340 14.83 29.31 -13.76
CA ALA A 340 16.17 28.81 -13.93
C ALA A 340 17.12 29.62 -13.04
N ALA A 341 17.81 28.96 -12.12
CA ALA A 341 18.97 29.55 -11.49
C ALA A 341 20.04 29.80 -12.56
N GLU A 342 20.82 30.84 -12.37
CA GLU A 342 22.02 31.12 -13.15
C GLU A 342 22.91 29.87 -13.24
N ASP A 343 23.81 29.84 -14.21
CA ASP A 343 24.65 28.73 -14.65
C ASP A 343 25.00 27.68 -13.58
N GLU A 344 24.22 26.58 -13.55
CA GLU A 344 24.60 25.43 -12.74
C GLU A 344 25.87 24.78 -13.32
N PRO A 345 26.88 24.45 -12.47
CA PRO A 345 28.09 23.79 -12.94
C PRO A 345 27.78 22.43 -13.57
N PRO A 346 28.68 21.89 -14.42
CA PRO A 346 28.54 20.55 -14.99
C PRO A 346 28.30 19.47 -13.92
N PRO A 347 27.66 18.34 -14.25
CA PRO A 347 27.25 17.34 -13.26
C PRO A 347 28.39 16.87 -12.35
N LEU A 348 29.56 16.57 -12.90
CA LEU A 348 30.71 16.10 -12.10
C LEU A 348 31.24 17.19 -11.16
N LYS A 349 31.27 18.45 -11.59
CA LYS A 349 31.67 19.58 -10.74
C LYS A 349 30.62 19.83 -9.65
N LEU A 350 29.35 19.73 -9.98
CA LEU A 350 28.23 19.81 -9.01
C LEU A 350 28.33 18.70 -7.95
N LEU A 351 28.64 17.48 -8.38
CA LEU A 351 28.88 16.35 -7.47
C LEU A 351 30.05 16.65 -6.53
N ALA A 352 31.18 17.10 -7.10
CA ALA A 352 32.40 17.45 -6.33
C ALA A 352 32.13 18.51 -5.23
N ILE A 353 31.24 19.45 -5.49
CA ILE A 353 30.84 20.49 -4.52
C ILE A 353 29.94 19.93 -3.41
N HIS A 354 29.00 19.07 -3.74
CA HIS A 354 27.90 18.73 -2.83
C HIS A 354 27.95 17.32 -2.23
N TRP A 355 28.83 16.41 -2.72
CA TRP A 355 28.81 14.99 -2.32
C TRP A 355 28.95 14.78 -0.80
N LYS A 356 29.81 15.59 -0.13
CA LYS A 356 29.99 15.50 1.32
C LYS A 356 28.68 15.80 2.06
N THR A 357 28.00 16.89 1.68
CA THR A 357 26.70 17.25 2.29
C THR A 357 25.64 16.20 2.03
N TRP A 358 25.53 15.72 0.78
CA TRP A 358 24.58 14.68 0.43
C TRP A 358 24.85 13.37 1.15
N LEU A 359 26.13 12.99 1.26
CA LEU A 359 26.52 11.79 1.98
C LEU A 359 26.25 11.91 3.48
N THR A 360 26.64 13.02 4.13
CA THR A 360 26.42 13.18 5.58
C THR A 360 24.94 13.27 5.95
N GLU A 361 24.17 14.06 5.22
CA GLU A 361 22.72 14.17 5.45
C GLU A 361 22.00 12.85 5.11
N GLY A 362 22.39 12.22 4.00
CA GLY A 362 21.89 10.90 3.60
C GLY A 362 22.25 9.82 4.63
N ALA A 363 23.48 9.82 5.14
CA ALA A 363 23.91 8.87 6.16
C ALA A 363 23.09 8.99 7.46
N VAL A 364 22.74 10.21 7.89
CA VAL A 364 21.88 10.38 9.07
C VAL A 364 20.47 9.82 8.81
N TYR A 365 19.84 10.22 7.72
CA TYR A 365 18.46 9.78 7.42
C TYR A 365 18.38 8.30 7.07
N TYR A 366 19.14 7.88 6.04
CA TYR A 366 19.09 6.49 5.56
C TYR A 366 19.83 5.52 6.50
N GLY A 367 20.77 6.00 7.32
CA GLY A 367 21.40 5.20 8.37
C GLY A 367 20.40 4.77 9.43
N ILE A 368 19.49 5.66 9.83
CA ILE A 368 18.40 5.33 10.78
C ILE A 368 17.40 4.37 10.12
N VAL A 369 16.94 4.70 8.91
CA VAL A 369 15.96 3.87 8.19
C VAL A 369 16.54 2.50 7.85
N GLY A 370 17.72 2.45 7.26
CA GLY A 370 18.41 1.21 6.88
C GLY A 370 18.86 0.40 8.09
N GLY A 371 19.36 1.07 9.14
CA GLY A 371 19.75 0.41 10.38
C GLY A 371 18.58 -0.28 11.09
N ALA A 372 17.45 0.41 11.20
CA ALA A 372 16.24 -0.18 11.79
C ALA A 372 15.71 -1.34 10.95
N LEU A 373 15.70 -1.20 9.62
CA LEU A 373 15.28 -2.28 8.73
C LEU A 373 16.24 -3.48 8.79
N ALA A 374 17.55 -3.24 8.80
CA ALA A 374 18.57 -4.28 8.94
C ALA A 374 18.43 -5.02 10.28
N ALA A 375 18.23 -4.29 11.37
CA ALA A 375 18.00 -4.89 12.69
C ALA A 375 16.74 -5.78 12.69
N TYR A 376 15.64 -5.31 12.09
CA TYR A 376 14.42 -6.10 11.94
C TYR A 376 14.64 -7.36 11.07
N MET A 377 15.35 -7.23 9.96
CA MET A 377 15.67 -8.36 9.07
C MET A 377 16.57 -9.39 9.78
N LEU A 378 17.58 -8.94 10.52
CA LEU A 378 18.45 -9.82 11.31
C LEU A 378 17.66 -10.51 12.41
N TRP A 379 16.83 -9.79 13.16
CA TRP A 379 15.91 -10.38 14.13
C TRP A 379 15.06 -11.49 13.51
N ASN A 380 14.41 -11.23 12.37
CA ASN A 380 13.62 -12.24 11.66
C ASN A 380 14.46 -13.46 11.27
N ARG A 381 15.71 -13.25 10.83
CA ARG A 381 16.62 -14.35 10.47
C ARG A 381 16.93 -15.24 11.66
N PHE A 382 17.19 -14.66 12.83
CA PHE A 382 17.51 -15.40 14.05
C PHE A 382 16.28 -16.07 14.68
N ALA A 383 15.16 -15.35 14.73
CA ALA A 383 13.96 -15.83 15.41
C ALA A 383 13.11 -16.79 14.57
N PHE A 384 13.07 -16.60 13.24
CA PHE A 384 12.15 -17.31 12.33
C PHE A 384 12.86 -17.99 11.14
N GLY A 385 14.17 -17.94 11.04
CA GLY A 385 14.94 -18.57 9.96
C GLY A 385 14.91 -17.85 8.61
N THR A 386 14.27 -16.66 8.52
CA THR A 386 14.12 -15.92 7.27
C THR A 386 14.27 -14.39 7.51
N PHE A 387 14.76 -13.65 6.50
CA PHE A 387 14.97 -12.19 6.60
C PHE A 387 13.68 -11.35 6.45
N SER A 388 12.61 -11.89 5.89
CA SER A 388 11.39 -11.16 5.59
C SER A 388 10.15 -11.92 6.03
N PRO A 389 9.01 -11.27 6.26
CA PRO A 389 7.78 -11.92 6.66
C PRO A 389 7.38 -13.05 5.71
N VAL A 390 6.98 -14.17 6.28
CA VAL A 390 6.58 -15.36 5.52
C VAL A 390 5.37 -15.08 4.63
N SER A 391 4.41 -14.27 5.09
CA SER A 391 3.23 -13.89 4.31
C SER A 391 3.57 -13.20 2.99
N GLY A 392 4.54 -12.30 2.99
CA GLY A 392 5.01 -11.63 1.77
C GLY A 392 5.72 -12.58 0.80
N GLN A 393 6.48 -13.54 1.32
CA GLN A 393 7.16 -14.55 0.50
C GLN A 393 6.17 -15.51 -0.16
N ILE A 394 5.15 -15.96 0.57
CA ILE A 394 4.08 -16.82 0.07
C ILE A 394 3.29 -16.11 -1.05
N LYS A 395 2.87 -14.87 -0.82
CA LYS A 395 2.14 -14.10 -1.84
C LYS A 395 2.96 -13.92 -3.13
N ARG A 396 4.26 -13.69 -2.99
CA ARG A 396 5.17 -13.63 -4.14
C ARG A 396 5.28 -14.98 -4.86
N TRP A 397 5.38 -16.08 -4.12
CA TRP A 397 5.40 -17.42 -4.69
C TRP A 397 4.09 -17.74 -5.40
N TRP A 398 2.94 -17.49 -4.78
CA TRP A 398 1.64 -17.65 -5.45
C TRP A 398 1.55 -16.87 -6.76
N GLY A 399 2.09 -15.67 -6.80
CA GLY A 399 2.15 -14.86 -8.01
C GLY A 399 2.85 -15.54 -9.19
N SER A 400 3.82 -16.39 -8.93
CA SER A 400 4.61 -17.11 -9.94
C SER A 400 4.03 -18.44 -10.41
N LEU A 401 2.96 -18.95 -9.75
CA LEU A 401 2.35 -20.23 -10.08
C LEU A 401 1.40 -20.13 -11.28
N ASP A 402 1.34 -21.20 -12.07
CA ASP A 402 0.35 -21.37 -13.14
C ASP A 402 -0.92 -22.05 -12.58
N GLY A 403 -2.09 -21.68 -13.08
CA GLY A 403 -3.36 -22.28 -12.66
C GLY A 403 -3.70 -22.10 -11.16
N LYS A 404 -3.16 -21.08 -10.52
CA LYS A 404 -3.32 -20.80 -9.09
C LYS A 404 -4.74 -20.38 -8.71
N ILE A 405 -5.18 -20.78 -7.53
CA ILE A 405 -6.49 -20.43 -6.97
C ILE A 405 -6.55 -19.00 -6.39
N TYR A 406 -5.40 -18.45 -5.98
CA TYR A 406 -5.31 -17.13 -5.36
C TYR A 406 -4.96 -16.05 -6.37
N GLY A 407 -5.98 -15.52 -7.04
CA GLY A 407 -5.88 -14.45 -8.00
C GLY A 407 -5.19 -14.83 -9.30
N GLY A 408 -5.63 -14.25 -10.39
CA GLY A 408 -4.99 -14.35 -11.72
C GLY A 408 -3.96 -13.24 -11.95
N SER A 409 -3.12 -13.33 -12.97
CA SER A 409 -2.29 -12.21 -13.43
C SER A 409 -3.16 -11.09 -13.99
N ALA A 410 -2.65 -9.86 -14.00
CA ALA A 410 -3.32 -8.74 -14.63
C ALA A 410 -3.62 -9.05 -16.10
N GLN A 411 -4.84 -8.77 -16.55
CA GLN A 411 -5.30 -9.14 -17.90
C GLN A 411 -5.09 -8.04 -18.95
N ASN A 412 -4.96 -6.80 -18.50
CA ASN A 412 -4.85 -5.62 -19.36
C ASN A 412 -4.10 -4.47 -18.64
N VAL A 413 -3.92 -3.37 -19.34
CA VAL A 413 -3.22 -2.19 -18.84
C VAL A 413 -3.91 -1.55 -17.62
N LEU A 414 -5.24 -1.54 -17.56
CA LEU A 414 -5.98 -0.93 -16.45
C LEU A 414 -5.77 -1.73 -15.16
N THR A 415 -5.92 -3.05 -15.22
CA THR A 415 -5.63 -3.92 -14.08
C THR A 415 -4.17 -3.87 -13.66
N PHE A 416 -3.24 -3.82 -14.61
CA PHE A 416 -1.81 -3.79 -14.31
C PHE A 416 -1.37 -2.51 -13.59
N PHE A 417 -2.00 -1.37 -13.87
CA PHE A 417 -1.70 -0.10 -13.20
C PHE A 417 -2.64 0.21 -12.01
N GLY A 418 -3.45 -0.77 -11.58
CA GLY A 418 -4.38 -0.59 -10.48
C GLY A 418 -5.49 0.42 -10.77
N MET A 419 -5.84 0.61 -12.05
CA MET A 419 -6.83 1.59 -12.52
C MET A 419 -8.18 0.95 -12.85
N ASP A 420 -8.33 -0.37 -12.74
CA ASP A 420 -9.61 -1.04 -13.00
C ASP A 420 -10.58 -0.78 -11.83
N TYR A 421 -11.49 0.17 -12.06
CA TYR A 421 -12.47 0.63 -11.07
C TYR A 421 -13.55 -0.42 -10.74
N ARG A 422 -13.57 -1.58 -11.42
CA ARG A 422 -14.56 -2.64 -11.24
C ARG A 422 -14.15 -3.70 -10.22
N GLY A 423 -12.90 -3.73 -9.79
CA GLY A 423 -12.35 -4.79 -8.97
C GLY A 423 -11.63 -4.33 -7.70
N GLU A 424 -11.35 -5.26 -6.81
CA GLU A 424 -10.57 -5.04 -5.57
C GLU A 424 -9.14 -4.55 -5.84
N GLY A 425 -8.62 -4.76 -7.07
CA GLY A 425 -7.33 -4.24 -7.54
C GLY A 425 -7.31 -2.74 -7.84
N ASN A 426 -8.45 -2.03 -7.68
CA ASN A 426 -8.54 -0.59 -7.90
C ASN A 426 -7.76 0.18 -6.84
N ALA A 427 -6.58 0.68 -7.22
CA ALA A 427 -5.70 1.39 -6.30
C ALA A 427 -6.02 2.89 -6.18
N TRP A 428 -6.64 3.50 -7.20
CA TRP A 428 -6.73 4.96 -7.33
C TRP A 428 -8.10 5.53 -6.99
N HIS A 429 -8.87 4.81 -6.17
CA HIS A 429 -10.13 5.39 -5.78
C HIS A 429 -10.00 6.42 -4.62
N PRO A 430 -10.94 7.35 -4.43
CA PRO A 430 -12.25 7.42 -5.11
C PRO A 430 -12.24 8.00 -6.54
N ALA A 431 -11.12 8.53 -7.03
CA ALA A 431 -11.08 9.21 -8.34
C ALA A 431 -11.42 8.26 -9.51
N SER A 432 -10.85 7.06 -9.50
CA SER A 432 -11.13 6.05 -10.52
C SER A 432 -12.60 5.60 -10.53
N ASN A 433 -13.24 5.47 -9.36
CA ASN A 433 -14.66 5.14 -9.24
C ASN A 433 -15.55 6.24 -9.83
N LEU A 434 -15.22 7.51 -9.58
CA LEU A 434 -15.93 8.64 -10.16
C LEU A 434 -15.84 8.66 -11.69
N LEU A 435 -14.64 8.53 -12.22
CA LEU A 435 -14.40 8.50 -13.67
C LEU A 435 -15.04 7.26 -14.31
N GLY A 436 -14.99 6.11 -13.66
CA GLY A 436 -15.63 4.87 -14.11
C GLY A 436 -17.15 4.99 -14.10
N GLY A 437 -17.74 5.63 -13.09
CA GLY A 437 -19.16 5.96 -13.05
C GLY A 437 -19.58 6.82 -14.24
N TRP A 438 -18.81 7.86 -14.55
CA TRP A 438 -19.05 8.68 -15.73
C TRP A 438 -18.88 7.91 -17.05
N ALA A 439 -17.86 7.05 -17.16
CA ALA A 439 -17.63 6.24 -18.35
C ALA A 439 -18.81 5.30 -18.63
N ARG A 440 -19.45 4.76 -17.60
CA ARG A 440 -20.68 3.96 -17.73
C ARG A 440 -21.88 4.79 -18.17
N SER A 441 -22.01 5.98 -17.61
CA SER A 441 -23.15 6.87 -17.92
C SER A 441 -23.06 7.52 -19.30
N LEU A 442 -21.85 7.69 -19.86
CA LEU A 442 -21.65 8.28 -21.18
C LEU A 442 -22.04 7.29 -22.28
N GLN A 443 -23.08 7.64 -23.05
CA GLN A 443 -23.47 6.92 -24.26
C GLN A 443 -22.68 7.47 -25.45
N ALA A 444 -21.50 6.90 -25.74
CA ALA A 444 -20.71 7.27 -26.92
C ALA A 444 -20.67 6.09 -27.90
N PRO A 445 -21.41 6.15 -29.03
CA PRO A 445 -21.39 5.09 -30.04
C PRO A 445 -19.97 4.81 -30.54
N GLY A 446 -19.63 3.53 -30.68
CA GLY A 446 -18.33 3.09 -31.23
C GLY A 446 -17.17 3.05 -30.20
N LEU A 447 -17.35 3.50 -28.95
CA LEU A 447 -16.33 3.41 -27.91
C LEU A 447 -16.72 2.39 -26.85
N SER A 448 -15.82 1.47 -26.52
CA SER A 448 -15.98 0.57 -25.37
C SER A 448 -15.95 1.36 -24.05
N GLU A 449 -16.44 0.75 -22.96
CA GLU A 449 -16.40 1.37 -21.62
C GLU A 449 -14.97 1.72 -21.19
N ASP A 450 -14.01 0.83 -21.45
CA ASP A 450 -12.59 1.07 -21.14
C ASP A 450 -12.00 2.22 -21.96
N GLN A 451 -12.38 2.35 -23.23
CA GLN A 451 -11.95 3.47 -24.06
C GLN A 451 -12.52 4.81 -23.57
N ARG A 452 -13.81 4.82 -23.19
CA ARG A 452 -14.43 6.02 -22.57
C ARG A 452 -13.75 6.39 -21.26
N TYR A 453 -13.44 5.41 -20.43
CA TYR A 453 -12.71 5.62 -19.17
C TYR A 453 -11.32 6.22 -19.40
N LEU A 454 -10.53 5.66 -20.32
CA LEU A 454 -9.22 6.18 -20.70
C LEU A 454 -9.29 7.60 -21.27
N LEU A 455 -10.31 7.88 -22.09
CA LEU A 455 -10.55 9.23 -22.59
C LEU A 455 -10.85 10.22 -21.46
N LEU A 456 -11.73 9.85 -20.52
CA LEU A 456 -12.03 10.68 -19.36
C LEU A 456 -10.80 10.90 -18.48
N LEU A 457 -9.97 9.89 -18.29
CA LEU A 457 -8.70 10.01 -17.58
C LEU A 457 -7.75 10.99 -18.29
N ALA A 458 -7.64 10.92 -19.61
CA ALA A 458 -6.84 11.86 -20.40
C ALA A 458 -7.39 13.29 -20.31
N VAL A 459 -8.71 13.47 -20.41
CA VAL A 459 -9.37 14.77 -20.22
C VAL A 459 -9.12 15.31 -18.81
N PHE A 460 -9.27 14.48 -17.79
CA PHE A 460 -8.99 14.87 -16.41
C PHE A 460 -7.53 15.31 -16.24
N ALA A 461 -6.58 14.55 -16.78
CA ALA A 461 -5.16 14.90 -16.73
C ALA A 461 -4.87 16.23 -17.46
N LEU A 462 -5.50 16.48 -18.61
CA LEU A 462 -5.37 17.73 -19.34
C LEU A 462 -5.96 18.91 -18.54
N VAL A 463 -7.17 18.76 -18.01
CA VAL A 463 -7.81 19.79 -17.18
C VAL A 463 -6.98 20.08 -15.93
N PHE A 464 -6.47 19.05 -15.27
CA PHE A 464 -5.58 19.21 -14.13
C PHE A 464 -4.30 19.97 -14.51
N TYR A 465 -3.67 19.60 -15.63
CA TYR A 465 -2.50 20.31 -16.14
C TYR A 465 -2.79 21.79 -16.43
N LEU A 466 -3.91 22.09 -17.09
CA LEU A 466 -4.33 23.46 -17.37
C LEU A 466 -4.60 24.25 -16.07
N LEU A 467 -5.20 23.61 -15.08
CA LEU A 467 -5.40 24.22 -13.76
C LEU A 467 -4.06 24.59 -13.09
N LEU A 468 -3.07 23.71 -13.16
CA LEU A 468 -1.71 24.00 -12.67
C LEU A 468 -1.04 25.13 -13.47
N TRP A 469 -1.34 25.22 -14.77
CA TRP A 469 -0.76 26.21 -15.67
C TRP A 469 -1.30 27.64 -15.42
N ILE A 470 -2.56 27.79 -14.99
CA ILE A 470 -3.19 29.10 -14.68
C ILE A 470 -2.40 29.87 -13.62
N ASP A 471 -1.95 29.20 -12.54
CA ASP A 471 -1.11 29.83 -11.50
C ASP A 471 0.06 28.91 -11.12
N LYS A 472 1.04 28.85 -12.02
CA LYS A 472 2.22 27.97 -11.93
C LYS A 472 2.99 28.12 -10.61
N HIS A 473 3.10 29.34 -10.10
CA HIS A 473 3.88 29.61 -8.88
C HIS A 473 3.17 29.07 -7.65
N LYS A 474 1.85 29.29 -7.54
CA LYS A 474 1.08 28.74 -6.41
C LYS A 474 0.95 27.22 -6.52
N ALA A 475 0.71 26.69 -7.71
CA ALA A 475 0.68 25.26 -7.96
C ALA A 475 1.97 24.58 -7.50
N LYS A 476 3.14 25.09 -7.94
CA LYS A 476 4.44 24.58 -7.50
C LYS A 476 4.61 24.64 -5.99
N ASN A 477 4.29 25.79 -5.37
CA ASN A 477 4.42 25.93 -3.93
C ASN A 477 3.51 24.95 -3.17
N ALA A 478 2.28 24.75 -3.63
CA ALA A 478 1.35 23.80 -3.03
C ALA A 478 1.82 22.35 -3.19
N ILE A 479 2.27 21.95 -4.39
CA ILE A 479 2.82 20.61 -4.65
C ILE A 479 4.00 20.33 -3.73
N VAL A 480 4.90 21.29 -3.56
CA VAL A 480 6.07 21.17 -2.69
C VAL A 480 5.68 21.09 -1.22
N GLN A 481 4.79 21.95 -0.76
CA GLN A 481 4.36 21.99 0.63
C GLN A 481 3.52 20.78 1.05
N LEU A 482 2.71 20.23 0.15
CA LEU A 482 1.91 19.03 0.40
C LEU A 482 2.70 17.73 0.23
N GLY A 483 3.97 17.79 -0.19
CA GLY A 483 4.78 16.59 -0.42
C GLY A 483 4.17 15.64 -1.46
N ILE A 484 3.43 16.19 -2.43
CA ILE A 484 2.67 15.37 -3.41
C ILE A 484 3.59 14.46 -4.19
N LEU A 485 4.74 14.96 -4.64
CA LEU A 485 5.60 14.20 -5.54
C LEU A 485 6.23 12.95 -4.89
N PRO A 486 6.87 13.02 -3.71
CA PRO A 486 7.36 11.82 -3.06
C PRO A 486 6.24 10.83 -2.71
N LEU A 487 5.06 11.31 -2.31
CA LEU A 487 3.91 10.47 -2.02
C LEU A 487 3.37 9.79 -3.29
N PHE A 488 3.18 10.54 -4.38
CA PHE A 488 2.72 10.03 -5.67
C PHE A 488 3.67 9.01 -6.29
N CYS A 489 4.98 9.31 -6.31
CA CYS A 489 5.98 8.37 -6.85
C CYS A 489 6.08 7.10 -6.01
N ALA A 490 6.00 7.21 -4.68
CA ALA A 490 5.96 6.04 -3.80
C ALA A 490 4.70 5.20 -4.03
N ALA A 491 3.52 5.84 -4.18
CA ALA A 491 2.27 5.17 -4.48
C ALA A 491 2.35 4.38 -5.79
N TRP A 492 2.92 4.97 -6.85
CA TRP A 492 3.14 4.28 -8.12
C TRP A 492 4.09 3.09 -8.00
N ILE A 493 5.25 3.27 -7.34
CA ILE A 493 6.21 2.17 -7.16
C ILE A 493 5.59 1.05 -6.32
N GLN A 494 4.76 1.37 -5.32
CA GLN A 494 4.03 0.38 -4.54
C GLN A 494 3.09 -0.45 -5.43
N VAL A 495 2.26 0.18 -6.28
CA VAL A 495 1.41 -0.53 -7.26
C VAL A 495 2.25 -1.43 -8.16
N LEU A 496 3.31 -0.88 -8.76
CA LEU A 496 4.19 -1.65 -9.64
C LEU A 496 4.87 -2.81 -8.90
N SER A 497 5.27 -2.63 -7.63
CA SER A 497 5.94 -3.67 -6.85
C SER A 497 5.04 -4.89 -6.60
N TYR A 498 3.75 -4.69 -6.45
CA TYR A 498 2.78 -5.77 -6.35
C TYR A 498 2.59 -6.48 -7.69
N HIS A 499 2.34 -5.73 -8.76
CA HIS A 499 2.09 -6.30 -10.08
C HIS A 499 3.31 -6.98 -10.69
N ILE A 500 4.53 -6.48 -10.41
CA ILE A 500 5.78 -7.09 -10.88
C ILE A 500 5.96 -8.53 -10.40
N THR A 501 5.35 -8.90 -9.26
CA THR A 501 5.43 -10.25 -8.71
C THR A 501 4.43 -11.23 -9.32
N GLY A 502 3.52 -10.77 -10.18
CA GLY A 502 2.43 -11.57 -10.74
C GLY A 502 1.30 -11.88 -9.75
N TYR A 503 1.40 -11.45 -8.49
CA TYR A 503 0.33 -11.58 -7.52
C TYR A 503 -0.78 -10.56 -7.82
N SER A 504 -2.01 -11.00 -7.85
CA SER A 504 -3.16 -10.15 -8.19
C SER A 504 -4.41 -10.39 -7.34
N ALA A 505 -4.29 -11.16 -6.26
CA ALA A 505 -5.34 -11.28 -5.24
C ALA A 505 -5.28 -10.10 -4.26
N PHE A 506 -5.30 -8.89 -4.83
CA PHE A 506 -5.28 -7.65 -4.06
C PHE A 506 -6.60 -7.49 -3.31
N LYS A 507 -6.49 -6.70 -2.23
CA LYS A 507 -7.63 -6.28 -1.43
C LYS A 507 -7.60 -4.76 -1.29
N GLU A 508 -8.76 -4.17 -1.07
CA GLU A 508 -8.96 -2.72 -0.96
C GLU A 508 -8.04 -2.06 0.08
N TRP A 509 -7.70 -2.74 1.15
CA TRP A 509 -6.81 -2.20 2.20
C TRP A 509 -5.33 -2.12 1.83
N TYR A 510 -4.92 -2.64 0.68
CA TYR A 510 -3.53 -2.49 0.22
C TYR A 510 -3.21 -1.06 -0.21
N TRP A 511 -4.20 -0.25 -0.56
CA TRP A 511 -4.06 0.99 -1.32
C TRP A 511 -4.17 2.28 -0.48
N THR A 512 -3.83 2.22 0.81
CA THR A 512 -3.89 3.38 1.73
C THR A 512 -3.04 4.56 1.26
N THR A 513 -1.86 4.30 0.69
CA THR A 513 -0.97 5.37 0.15
C THR A 513 -1.62 6.07 -1.03
N GLN A 514 -2.25 5.30 -1.92
CA GLN A 514 -2.93 5.80 -3.12
C GLN A 514 -4.18 6.61 -2.73
N LEU A 515 -4.97 6.10 -1.81
CA LEU A 515 -6.15 6.80 -1.27
C LEU A 515 -5.75 8.18 -0.69
N LEU A 516 -4.71 8.23 0.15
CA LEU A 516 -4.19 9.50 0.68
C LEU A 516 -3.65 10.41 -0.40
N THR A 517 -2.98 9.86 -1.42
CA THR A 517 -2.51 10.63 -2.58
C THR A 517 -3.69 11.28 -3.31
N VAL A 518 -4.76 10.52 -3.56
CA VAL A 518 -5.98 11.04 -4.21
C VAL A 518 -6.61 12.15 -3.37
N VAL A 519 -6.78 11.94 -2.06
CA VAL A 519 -7.36 12.96 -1.16
C VAL A 519 -6.54 14.25 -1.17
N ILE A 520 -5.21 14.16 -1.14
CA ILE A 520 -4.33 15.34 -1.16
C ILE A 520 -4.38 16.03 -2.54
N VAL A 521 -4.40 15.27 -3.64
CA VAL A 521 -4.51 15.84 -5.01
C VAL A 521 -5.87 16.49 -5.22
N LEU A 522 -6.97 15.88 -4.79
CA LEU A 522 -8.29 16.52 -4.83
C LEU A 522 -8.34 17.81 -4.00
N SER A 523 -7.65 17.83 -2.85
CA SER A 523 -7.50 19.03 -2.03
C SER A 523 -6.67 20.12 -2.73
N LEU A 524 -5.64 19.72 -3.51
CA LEU A 524 -4.89 20.64 -4.38
C LEU A 524 -5.81 21.26 -5.44
N ILE A 525 -6.61 20.44 -6.13
CA ILE A 525 -7.57 20.92 -7.14
C ILE A 525 -8.55 21.92 -6.51
N ALA A 526 -9.19 21.56 -5.40
CA ALA A 526 -10.10 22.43 -4.67
C ALA A 526 -9.41 23.74 -4.23
N GLY A 527 -8.17 23.64 -3.74
CA GLY A 527 -7.37 24.80 -3.36
C GLY A 527 -7.06 25.73 -4.52
N MET A 528 -6.67 25.19 -5.67
CA MET A 528 -6.39 25.97 -6.88
C MET A 528 -7.64 26.64 -7.42
N LEU A 529 -8.79 25.94 -7.44
CA LEU A 529 -10.08 26.51 -7.85
C LEU A 529 -10.56 27.63 -6.90
N TYR A 530 -10.27 27.51 -5.62
CA TYR A 530 -10.64 28.53 -4.63
C TYR A 530 -9.77 29.80 -4.71
N GLN A 531 -8.53 29.72 -5.18
CA GLN A 531 -7.60 30.85 -5.18
C GLN A 531 -8.14 32.13 -5.86
N PRO A 532 -8.73 32.08 -7.08
CA PRO A 532 -9.29 33.27 -7.69
C PRO A 532 -10.51 33.82 -6.95
N LEU A 533 -11.25 33.00 -6.22
CA LEU A 533 -12.42 33.36 -5.44
C LEU A 533 -12.05 34.06 -4.13
N ARG A 534 -10.86 33.85 -3.61
CA ARG A 534 -10.38 34.40 -2.33
C ARG A 534 -10.44 35.93 -2.26
N ARG A 535 -10.41 36.59 -3.41
CA ARG A 535 -10.56 38.07 -3.48
C ARG A 535 -11.93 38.58 -3.07
N PHE A 536 -12.97 37.74 -3.08
CA PHE A 536 -14.31 38.10 -2.69
C PHE A 536 -14.54 37.84 -1.19
N PRO A 537 -14.94 38.84 -0.37
CA PRO A 537 -15.09 38.65 1.08
C PRO A 537 -16.05 37.53 1.46
N ALA A 538 -17.15 37.37 0.71
CA ALA A 538 -18.14 36.31 0.96
C ALA A 538 -17.65 34.89 0.64
N SER A 539 -16.57 34.73 -0.13
CA SER A 539 -16.11 33.42 -0.58
C SER A 539 -15.66 32.49 0.56
N GLN A 540 -15.07 33.06 1.62
CA GLN A 540 -14.66 32.32 2.78
C GLN A 540 -15.86 31.80 3.59
N ALA A 541 -16.88 32.61 3.76
CA ALA A 541 -18.13 32.20 4.40
C ALA A 541 -18.85 31.14 3.58
N ALA A 542 -18.95 31.34 2.26
CA ALA A 542 -19.51 30.34 1.33
C ALA A 542 -18.78 29.01 1.39
N LEU A 543 -17.45 29.04 1.44
CA LEU A 543 -16.66 27.81 1.56
C LEU A 543 -16.88 27.09 2.89
N TRP A 544 -17.06 27.80 4.00
CA TRP A 544 -17.45 27.21 5.28
C TRP A 544 -18.86 26.64 5.27
N LEU A 545 -19.82 27.27 4.56
CA LEU A 545 -21.16 26.71 4.36
C LEU A 545 -21.09 25.41 3.55
N VAL A 546 -20.26 25.35 2.49
CA VAL A 546 -20.01 24.12 1.74
C VAL A 546 -19.40 23.06 2.66
N ALA A 547 -18.39 23.42 3.45
CA ALA A 547 -17.78 22.50 4.40
C ALA A 547 -18.81 21.95 5.40
N LEU A 548 -19.67 22.81 5.93
CA LEU A 548 -20.74 22.40 6.84
C LEU A 548 -21.74 21.46 6.16
N ALA A 549 -22.19 21.78 4.95
CA ALA A 549 -23.13 20.94 4.19
C ALA A 549 -22.53 19.56 3.89
N VAL A 550 -21.27 19.52 3.42
CA VAL A 550 -20.54 18.26 3.21
C VAL A 550 -20.41 17.48 4.51
N GLY A 551 -20.02 18.13 5.60
CA GLY A 551 -19.84 17.48 6.90
C GLY A 551 -21.14 16.90 7.46
N LEU A 552 -22.25 17.64 7.37
CA LEU A 552 -23.58 17.16 7.80
C LEU A 552 -24.06 15.99 6.93
N SER A 553 -23.93 16.09 5.61
CA SER A 553 -24.34 15.03 4.69
C SER A 553 -23.53 13.75 4.92
N MET A 554 -22.21 13.87 5.00
CA MET A 554 -21.34 12.70 5.24
C MET A 554 -21.53 12.13 6.64
N GLY A 555 -21.63 12.99 7.66
CA GLY A 555 -21.88 12.57 9.03
C GLY A 555 -23.21 11.83 9.20
N ALA A 556 -24.28 12.30 8.56
CA ALA A 556 -25.57 11.65 8.59
C ALA A 556 -25.53 10.28 7.88
N SER A 557 -24.90 10.21 6.70
CA SER A 557 -24.71 8.95 5.97
C SER A 557 -23.85 7.94 6.76
N TYR A 558 -22.78 8.42 7.37
CA TYR A 558 -21.89 7.63 8.22
C TYR A 558 -22.63 7.11 9.46
N TRP A 559 -23.41 7.94 10.15
CA TRP A 559 -24.20 7.55 11.29
C TRP A 559 -25.23 6.48 10.92
N THR A 560 -25.94 6.65 9.79
CA THR A 560 -26.88 5.65 9.29
C THR A 560 -26.19 4.31 9.00
N TYR A 561 -24.99 4.35 8.42
CA TYR A 561 -24.19 3.15 8.19
C TYR A 561 -23.84 2.46 9.51
N ILE A 562 -23.36 3.23 10.52
CA ILE A 562 -23.00 2.68 11.82
C ILE A 562 -24.21 2.03 12.51
N GLN A 563 -25.36 2.69 12.51
CA GLN A 563 -26.58 2.10 13.11
C GLN A 563 -27.00 0.79 12.45
N ARG A 564 -26.87 0.69 11.14
CA ARG A 564 -27.18 -0.54 10.39
C ARG A 564 -26.15 -1.65 10.61
N THR A 565 -24.88 -1.28 10.72
CA THR A 565 -23.78 -2.24 10.87
C THR A 565 -23.63 -2.71 12.30
N MET A 566 -23.89 -1.82 13.29
CA MET A 566 -23.66 -2.06 14.72
C MET A 566 -24.94 -1.83 15.53
N PRO A 567 -26.05 -2.56 15.27
CA PRO A 567 -27.32 -2.40 15.99
C PRO A 567 -27.21 -2.88 17.43
N TYR A 568 -28.14 -2.41 18.28
CA TYR A 568 -28.40 -2.94 19.60
C TYR A 568 -29.63 -3.84 19.57
N GLY A 569 -29.64 -4.93 20.36
CA GLY A 569 -30.76 -5.89 20.42
C GLY A 569 -31.00 -6.62 19.10
N GLY A 570 -29.93 -6.88 18.35
CA GLY A 570 -30.01 -7.53 17.05
C GLY A 570 -30.39 -9.00 17.10
N PRO A 571 -30.74 -9.63 15.96
CA PRO A 571 -31.19 -11.02 15.87
C PRO A 571 -30.11 -12.03 16.29
N PHE A 572 -28.89 -11.62 16.53
CA PHE A 572 -27.80 -12.47 16.98
C PHE A 572 -27.51 -12.38 18.48
N ALA A 573 -28.34 -11.65 19.25
CA ALA A 573 -28.17 -11.57 20.68
C ALA A 573 -28.25 -12.98 21.32
N GLY A 574 -27.15 -13.39 21.98
CA GLY A 574 -27.04 -14.71 22.63
C GLY A 574 -26.56 -15.86 21.75
N ALA A 575 -26.36 -15.67 20.42
CA ALA A 575 -25.78 -16.70 19.55
C ALA A 575 -24.24 -16.77 19.70
N PRO A 576 -23.55 -17.84 19.25
CA PRO A 576 -22.10 -17.94 19.27
C PRO A 576 -21.45 -16.79 18.49
N TYR A 577 -20.32 -16.26 18.97
CA TYR A 577 -19.58 -15.18 18.27
C TYR A 577 -19.08 -15.61 16.89
N ASN A 578 -18.86 -16.91 16.69
CA ASN A 578 -18.37 -17.45 15.45
C ASN A 578 -18.97 -18.84 15.19
N ASP A 579 -19.80 -18.97 14.16
CA ASP A 579 -20.51 -20.20 13.83
C ASP A 579 -19.54 -21.35 13.46
N ILE A 580 -18.37 -21.06 12.84
CA ILE A 580 -17.39 -22.09 12.51
C ILE A 580 -16.77 -22.67 13.78
N ALA A 581 -16.48 -21.85 14.78
CA ALA A 581 -15.96 -22.33 16.07
C ALA A 581 -16.98 -23.28 16.72
N ALA A 582 -18.24 -22.86 16.85
CA ALA A 582 -19.32 -23.71 17.39
C ALA A 582 -19.52 -25.01 16.60
N PHE A 583 -19.43 -24.95 15.27
CA PHE A 583 -19.48 -26.13 14.42
C PHE A 583 -18.34 -27.11 14.72
N LEU A 584 -17.11 -26.62 14.83
CA LEU A 584 -15.94 -27.46 15.13
C LEU A 584 -16.04 -28.05 16.55
N GLU A 585 -16.47 -27.27 17.54
CA GLU A 585 -16.71 -27.75 18.91
C GLU A 585 -17.70 -28.89 19.00
N THR A 586 -18.71 -28.88 18.12
CA THR A 586 -19.75 -29.95 18.08
C THR A 586 -19.27 -31.23 17.38
N HIS A 587 -18.32 -31.13 16.44
CA HIS A 587 -17.96 -32.24 15.55
C HIS A 587 -16.52 -32.75 15.75
N THR A 588 -15.76 -32.20 16.68
CA THR A 588 -14.38 -32.63 16.99
C THR A 588 -14.19 -32.75 18.50
N GLU A 589 -13.23 -33.54 18.94
CA GLU A 589 -12.89 -33.71 20.36
C GLU A 589 -12.13 -32.48 20.89
N PRO A 590 -12.32 -32.14 22.21
CA PRO A 590 -11.47 -31.15 22.87
C PRO A 590 -9.97 -31.51 22.78
N GLY A 591 -9.14 -30.52 22.53
CA GLY A 591 -7.69 -30.71 22.36
C GLY A 591 -7.27 -31.03 20.93
N SER A 592 -8.18 -31.27 19.99
CA SER A 592 -7.86 -31.60 18.59
C SER A 592 -7.11 -30.48 17.87
N ILE A 593 -6.19 -30.88 16.99
CA ILE A 593 -5.48 -30.00 16.07
C ILE A 593 -6.17 -30.06 14.70
N ILE A 594 -6.67 -28.91 14.23
CA ILE A 594 -7.50 -28.81 13.02
C ILE A 594 -6.82 -27.92 11.98
N GLY A 595 -6.54 -28.47 10.80
CA GLY A 595 -6.01 -27.73 9.67
C GLY A 595 -7.09 -26.94 8.95
N MET A 596 -6.81 -25.67 8.62
CA MET A 596 -7.73 -24.83 7.82
C MET A 596 -6.96 -23.97 6.81
N THR A 597 -7.53 -23.81 5.61
CA THR A 597 -7.15 -22.70 4.73
C THR A 597 -7.84 -21.43 5.24
N GLY A 598 -7.09 -20.38 5.56
CA GLY A 598 -7.59 -19.25 6.34
C GLY A 598 -7.68 -19.62 7.83
N GLY A 599 -8.85 -19.48 8.42
CA GLY A 599 -9.15 -19.92 9.79
C GLY A 599 -8.72 -18.94 10.88
N GLY A 600 -8.49 -17.66 10.56
CA GLY A 600 -8.07 -16.64 11.53
C GLY A 600 -9.13 -16.42 12.60
N ASN A 601 -10.37 -16.17 12.21
CA ASN A 601 -11.48 -15.97 13.12
C ASN A 601 -11.83 -17.25 13.93
N ALA A 602 -11.83 -18.42 13.29
CA ALA A 602 -12.00 -19.69 13.98
C ALA A 602 -10.93 -19.90 15.04
N GLY A 603 -9.64 -19.71 14.69
CA GLY A 603 -8.54 -19.86 15.62
C GLY A 603 -8.53 -18.88 16.78
N TYR A 604 -9.14 -17.70 16.60
CA TYR A 604 -9.28 -16.72 17.67
C TYR A 604 -10.40 -17.06 18.66
N PHE A 605 -11.58 -17.49 18.17
CA PHE A 605 -12.75 -17.72 19.01
C PHE A 605 -12.80 -19.11 19.65
N ILE A 606 -12.13 -20.11 19.04
CA ILE A 606 -12.06 -21.45 19.62
C ILE A 606 -10.99 -21.50 20.72
N THR A 607 -11.35 -22.06 21.89
CA THR A 607 -10.46 -22.01 23.05
C THR A 607 -9.80 -23.33 23.39
N ASP A 608 -10.46 -24.43 23.10
CA ASP A 608 -10.06 -25.79 23.50
C ASP A 608 -9.64 -26.68 22.31
N ARG A 609 -9.47 -26.10 21.12
CA ARG A 609 -8.88 -26.74 19.95
C ARG A 609 -7.80 -25.83 19.36
N THR A 610 -6.93 -26.40 18.57
CA THR A 610 -5.86 -25.68 17.89
C THR A 610 -6.15 -25.60 16.40
N ILE A 611 -6.22 -24.38 15.85
CA ILE A 611 -6.35 -24.17 14.41
C ILE A 611 -5.00 -23.92 13.80
N VAL A 612 -4.57 -24.75 12.83
CA VAL A 612 -3.32 -24.62 12.06
C VAL A 612 -3.63 -23.99 10.70
N ASN A 613 -3.00 -22.87 10.42
CA ASN A 613 -3.15 -22.20 9.13
C ASN A 613 -2.38 -22.94 8.03
N MET A 614 -3.12 -23.50 7.04
CA MET A 614 -2.56 -24.31 5.97
C MET A 614 -2.15 -23.53 4.73
N ASP A 615 -2.61 -22.31 4.56
CA ASP A 615 -2.17 -21.44 3.46
C ASP A 615 -0.75 -20.87 3.69
N GLY A 616 -0.27 -20.94 4.92
CA GLY A 616 1.07 -20.59 5.33
C GLY A 616 1.26 -19.09 5.61
N LEU A 617 0.25 -18.23 5.38
CA LEU A 617 0.36 -16.78 5.58
C LEU A 617 0.77 -16.41 7.01
N ILE A 618 0.30 -17.18 7.98
CA ILE A 618 0.58 -17.00 9.41
C ILE A 618 1.15 -18.27 10.05
N ASN A 619 1.75 -19.15 9.26
CA ASN A 619 2.46 -20.34 9.70
C ASN A 619 3.98 -20.11 9.70
N SER A 620 4.78 -21.13 10.01
CA SER A 620 6.24 -21.04 10.06
C SER A 620 6.89 -20.96 8.67
N TYR A 621 8.12 -20.44 8.63
CA TYR A 621 8.93 -20.47 7.42
C TYR A 621 9.28 -21.92 7.01
N GLU A 622 9.46 -22.83 7.97
CA GLU A 622 9.68 -24.27 7.71
C GLU A 622 8.48 -24.85 6.97
N TYR A 623 7.27 -24.66 7.50
CA TYR A 623 6.04 -25.11 6.83
C TYR A 623 5.95 -24.59 5.39
N PHE A 624 6.25 -23.30 5.16
CA PHE A 624 6.25 -22.72 3.82
C PHE A 624 7.24 -23.42 2.87
N GLN A 625 8.44 -23.76 3.34
CA GLN A 625 9.41 -24.48 2.51
C GLN A 625 8.92 -25.90 2.16
N LEU A 626 8.27 -26.59 3.10
CA LEU A 626 7.68 -27.89 2.90
C LEU A 626 6.46 -27.86 1.97
N LEU A 627 5.62 -26.84 2.10
CA LEU A 627 4.48 -26.60 1.19
C LEU A 627 4.95 -26.48 -0.27
N LYS A 628 6.03 -25.73 -0.50
CA LYS A 628 6.64 -25.60 -1.84
C LYS A 628 7.19 -26.91 -2.40
N LYS A 629 7.64 -27.83 -1.53
CA LYS A 629 8.20 -29.12 -1.90
C LYS A 629 7.14 -30.23 -2.03
N GLY A 630 5.86 -29.93 -1.76
CA GLY A 630 4.81 -30.94 -1.74
C GLY A 630 4.85 -31.86 -0.50
N GLN A 631 5.47 -31.42 0.58
CA GLN A 631 5.71 -32.20 1.81
C GLN A 631 4.92 -31.66 3.01
N ALA A 632 4.03 -30.68 2.82
CA ALA A 632 3.27 -30.11 3.92
C ALA A 632 2.29 -31.11 4.54
N GLY A 633 1.76 -32.06 3.76
CA GLY A 633 0.90 -33.12 4.31
C GLY A 633 1.61 -33.97 5.38
N ALA A 634 2.81 -34.44 5.08
CA ALA A 634 3.62 -35.20 6.04
C ALA A 634 4.00 -34.38 7.29
N TYR A 635 4.25 -33.08 7.11
CA TYR A 635 4.54 -32.18 8.22
C TYR A 635 3.34 -32.04 9.18
N LEU A 636 2.14 -31.85 8.61
CA LEU A 636 0.91 -31.73 9.41
C LEU A 636 0.60 -33.04 10.15
N ALA A 637 0.83 -34.19 9.52
CA ALA A 637 0.73 -35.49 10.18
C ALA A 637 1.73 -35.61 11.36
N LYS A 638 2.97 -35.17 11.17
CA LYS A 638 4.02 -35.20 12.20
C LYS A 638 3.70 -34.33 13.42
N ILE A 639 3.06 -33.18 13.23
CA ILE A 639 2.64 -32.32 14.37
C ILE A 639 1.36 -32.82 15.06
N GLY A 640 0.79 -33.96 14.62
CA GLY A 640 -0.38 -34.56 15.25
C GLY A 640 -1.71 -33.92 14.83
N MET A 641 -1.85 -33.46 13.59
CA MET A 641 -3.13 -32.94 13.09
C MET A 641 -4.17 -34.06 13.07
N ASP A 642 -5.37 -33.81 13.68
CA ASP A 642 -6.46 -34.77 13.81
C ASP A 642 -7.54 -34.57 12.74
N TYR A 643 -7.81 -33.34 12.37
CA TYR A 643 -8.88 -32.97 11.44
C TYR A 643 -8.42 -31.93 10.44
N LEU A 644 -9.18 -31.85 9.34
CA LEU A 644 -9.00 -30.82 8.34
C LEU A 644 -10.38 -30.30 7.91
N LEU A 645 -10.58 -28.96 7.96
CA LEU A 645 -11.78 -28.29 7.45
C LEU A 645 -11.41 -27.42 6.24
N ALA A 646 -11.68 -27.91 5.04
CA ALA A 646 -11.30 -27.20 3.82
C ALA A 646 -12.22 -27.50 2.63
N ASN A 647 -12.16 -26.64 1.61
CA ASN A 647 -12.72 -26.93 0.30
C ASN A 647 -11.73 -27.83 -0.48
N MET A 648 -12.15 -29.05 -0.79
CA MET A 648 -11.30 -30.07 -1.43
C MET A 648 -10.86 -29.66 -2.85
N ASN A 649 -11.68 -28.93 -3.58
CA ASN A 649 -11.31 -28.41 -4.89
C ASN A 649 -10.12 -27.41 -4.79
N ILE A 650 -10.06 -26.65 -3.71
CA ILE A 650 -8.94 -25.75 -3.42
C ILE A 650 -7.67 -26.55 -3.12
N LEU A 651 -7.76 -27.60 -2.30
CA LEU A 651 -6.62 -28.41 -1.91
C LEU A 651 -6.01 -29.22 -3.05
N ASN A 652 -6.79 -29.54 -4.08
CA ASN A 652 -6.32 -30.25 -5.26
C ASN A 652 -5.63 -29.37 -6.30
N GLN A 653 -5.72 -28.04 -6.15
CA GLN A 653 -5.10 -27.05 -7.05
C GLN A 653 -3.84 -26.45 -6.45
N LEU A 654 -3.03 -25.79 -7.28
CA LEU A 654 -1.90 -24.99 -6.81
C LEU A 654 -2.37 -23.84 -5.91
N PRO A 655 -1.71 -23.61 -4.80
CA PRO A 655 -0.38 -24.09 -4.38
C PRO A 655 -0.34 -25.44 -3.64
N TYR A 656 -1.47 -26.04 -3.36
CA TYR A 656 -1.54 -27.25 -2.50
C TYR A 656 -1.31 -28.54 -3.28
N ASN A 657 -1.79 -28.63 -4.51
CA ASN A 657 -1.53 -29.72 -5.45
C ASN A 657 -1.81 -31.14 -4.87
N GLY A 658 -2.87 -31.29 -4.08
CA GLY A 658 -3.32 -32.57 -3.54
C GLY A 658 -2.40 -33.20 -2.47
N GLN A 659 -1.38 -32.51 -1.96
CA GLN A 659 -0.40 -33.07 -1.03
C GLN A 659 -0.96 -33.53 0.32
N TYR A 660 -2.17 -33.13 0.66
CA TYR A 660 -2.88 -33.55 1.88
C TYR A 660 -3.75 -34.79 1.67
N THR A 661 -4.19 -35.04 0.43
CA THR A 661 -5.14 -36.10 0.07
C THR A 661 -4.75 -37.49 0.59
N PRO A 662 -3.46 -37.92 0.57
CA PRO A 662 -3.07 -39.22 1.09
C PRO A 662 -3.35 -39.44 2.58
N TYR A 663 -3.56 -38.39 3.35
CA TYR A 663 -3.74 -38.44 4.79
C TYR A 663 -5.21 -38.30 5.22
N ILE A 664 -6.16 -38.17 4.26
CA ILE A 664 -7.56 -37.86 4.52
C ILE A 664 -8.40 -39.11 4.60
N GLU A 665 -9.18 -39.23 5.66
CA GLU A 665 -10.35 -40.12 5.77
C GLU A 665 -11.63 -39.30 5.68
N TRP A 666 -12.52 -39.63 4.78
CA TRP A 666 -13.75 -38.91 4.53
C TRP A 666 -14.77 -39.07 5.64
N MET A 667 -15.33 -37.97 6.08
CA MET A 667 -16.52 -37.88 6.95
C MET A 667 -17.60 -37.14 6.16
N ASP A 668 -18.84 -37.57 6.20
CA ASP A 668 -19.94 -36.84 5.50
C ASP A 668 -20.43 -35.63 6.30
N ILE A 669 -19.49 -34.80 6.74
CA ILE A 669 -19.74 -33.60 7.55
C ILE A 669 -19.28 -32.38 6.77
N ARG A 670 -20.18 -31.38 6.62
CA ARG A 670 -19.97 -30.18 5.79
C ARG A 670 -20.36 -28.92 6.52
N TYR A 671 -19.61 -27.84 6.23
CA TYR A 671 -19.92 -26.47 6.65
C TYR A 671 -19.54 -25.46 5.57
N GLY A 672 -20.52 -24.70 5.06
CA GLY A 672 -20.27 -23.60 4.11
C GLY A 672 -19.43 -23.97 2.89
N GLY A 673 -19.66 -25.14 2.27
CA GLY A 673 -18.90 -25.63 1.11
C GLY A 673 -17.53 -26.23 1.44
N LYS A 674 -17.18 -26.35 2.73
CA LYS A 674 -16.00 -27.05 3.24
C LYS A 674 -16.41 -28.40 3.78
N TYR A 675 -15.50 -29.38 3.70
CA TYR A 675 -15.65 -30.70 4.30
C TYR A 675 -14.79 -30.78 5.55
N LEU A 676 -15.35 -31.30 6.63
CA LEU A 676 -14.60 -31.77 7.78
C LEU A 676 -14.20 -33.21 7.53
N VAL A 677 -12.93 -33.52 7.59
CA VAL A 677 -12.36 -34.85 7.36
C VAL A 677 -11.38 -35.18 8.48
N ARG A 678 -11.21 -36.48 8.79
CA ARG A 678 -10.13 -36.94 9.67
C ARG A 678 -8.78 -36.87 8.96
N TYR A 679 -7.74 -36.67 9.72
CA TYR A 679 -6.38 -36.61 9.21
C TYR A 679 -5.50 -37.65 9.93
N HIS A 680 -4.90 -38.53 9.16
CA HIS A 680 -4.12 -39.66 9.70
C HIS A 680 -2.62 -39.34 9.80
N PRO A 681 -1.90 -39.92 10.79
CA PRO A 681 -0.45 -39.76 10.93
C PRO A 681 0.35 -40.40 9.81
N THR A 682 -0.24 -41.37 9.09
CA THR A 682 0.37 -42.08 7.96
C THR A 682 -0.51 -42.01 6.73
N PRO A 683 0.06 -41.97 5.52
CA PRO A 683 -0.73 -42.01 4.29
C PRO A 683 -1.67 -43.22 4.26
N GLN A 684 -2.91 -42.97 3.89
CA GLN A 684 -3.90 -44.04 3.61
C GLN A 684 -3.62 -44.61 2.22
N GLN A 685 -3.72 -45.92 2.05
CA GLN A 685 -3.50 -46.61 0.78
C GLN A 685 -4.59 -46.36 -0.23
#